data_8f8fa93ae5823e799c62329641c0a96e
#
_entry.id   8f8fa93ae5823e799c62329641c0a96e
#
_cell.length_a   1.000
_cell.length_b   1.000
_cell.length_c   1.000
_cell.angle_alpha   90.00
_cell.angle_beta   90.00
_cell.angle_gamma   90.00
#
_symmetry.space_group_name_H-M   'P 1'
#
loop_
_entity.id
_entity.type
_entity.pdbx_description
1 polymer ?
#
loop_
_entity_poly.entity_id
_entity_poly.type
_entity_poly.pdbx_seq_one_letter_code
_entity_poly.pdbx_strand_id
1 'polypeptide(L)'
;MRLAGWSRVAAVLGVVAAAALLGAGAGSPTAPAGGYTRAQASDGQYVYVQYCLRCHGANLQGADGPPLQGPQFARSLVTGKMTTPAFYGFIHDGMPMNAPGSLADKQYLSVLAFILQKNAYAPGPAPLTTRTLAHVRLLPYPNLAPAPSPGTTPAPEVSATVPPAARVALDDSALRGAQNDANDWPLPGRTYANWRYSPLAQIDTSNVAKLVPVKLVHTGMYASFETTPLVVDGVMYVTTPVVDHHMRIMALNAATGDTLWSTTYALGSFKLCCGPNNRGASLGYGNLYVTTLDAKLVAFDARTGKERWETRVADPSVGYSESMAPQVYDGEVIVGSAGGEWALRGFVAAYDANTGKQRWRWYSTDPKTFAGNSWKTGGGTVWTTPAIDAARHLVIFGTGNPNPDLDGSTRAGDNLYTDSIVALDTRSGKMRWYYQEVKHDLWDYDATSNVVLFDVHRGGQTIPAAGEAGKVGWFFIVDRRTGALLRKSEPFVTQNANMFKANSVLPGANGGSEWSPPAYSPQTRRVYILGMDQLMDFKRQNGAPHPGFINTGSVFTNKQKPKIQSGSFTAIDTDTGKIAWQYKAPAPMIGGALATGGGLVFVGEGSGAFDAFDARTGRKLWTHRFVGGANAPAVSYQVNGTQYIAVAAGGNFQLDYARSDVIGIFKLKP
;
A
#
# COMPACT_ATOMS: atom_id res chain seq x y z
N MET A 1 -65.83 -53.95 -17.93
CA MET A 1 -65.64 -55.38 -18.20
C MET A 1 -64.33 -55.83 -17.62
N ARG A 2 -64.40 -56.65 -16.53
CA ARG A 2 -63.46 -57.66 -16.05
C ARG A 2 -62.01 -57.21 -15.74
N LEU A 3 -61.67 -57.12 -14.41
CA LEU A 3 -61.09 -58.22 -13.59
C LEU A 3 -59.63 -58.51 -13.90
N ALA A 4 -58.70 -58.27 -13.05
CA ALA A 4 -58.14 -59.07 -11.97
C ALA A 4 -56.87 -58.31 -11.53
N GLY A 5 -56.50 -58.13 -10.34
CA GLY A 5 -56.64 -58.91 -9.13
C GLY A 5 -55.24 -59.32 -8.66
N TRP A 6 -54.83 -58.78 -7.55
CA TRP A 6 -53.96 -59.39 -6.56
C TRP A 6 -52.80 -60.30 -6.95
N SER A 7 -51.62 -59.73 -6.81
CA SER A 7 -50.40 -60.42 -6.32
C SER A 7 -49.14 -59.59 -6.55
N ARG A 8 -48.83 -58.63 -5.72
CA ARG A 8 -47.50 -57.95 -5.67
C ARG A 8 -47.26 -57.37 -4.28
N VAL A 9 -47.21 -58.19 -3.26
CA VAL A 9 -46.78 -57.77 -1.92
C VAL A 9 -45.56 -58.57 -1.38
N ALA A 10 -45.08 -59.54 -2.12
CA ALA A 10 -43.99 -60.41 -1.66
C ALA A 10 -42.58 -60.16 -2.32
N ALA A 11 -42.39 -59.11 -3.14
CA ALA A 11 -41.15 -58.89 -3.87
C ALA A 11 -40.36 -57.62 -3.42
N VAL A 12 -40.83 -56.88 -2.39
CA VAL A 12 -40.17 -55.64 -1.96
C VAL A 12 -39.24 -55.80 -0.75
N LEU A 13 -39.31 -56.91 -0.05
CA LEU A 13 -38.45 -57.19 1.13
C LEU A 13 -37.13 -57.90 0.80
N GLY A 14 -36.91 -58.36 -0.44
CA GLY A 14 -35.69 -59.03 -0.84
C GLY A 14 -34.58 -58.17 -1.48
N VAL A 15 -34.91 -56.90 -1.87
CA VAL A 15 -33.97 -56.01 -2.57
C VAL A 15 -33.30 -55.03 -1.62
N VAL A 16 -33.83 -54.78 -0.43
CA VAL A 16 -33.23 -53.86 0.55
C VAL A 16 -32.08 -54.52 1.34
N ALA A 17 -32.04 -55.87 1.41
CA ALA A 17 -30.97 -56.59 2.11
C ALA A 17 -29.73 -56.83 1.25
N ALA A 18 -29.84 -56.75 -0.10
CA ALA A 18 -28.67 -56.92 -1.01
C ALA A 18 -27.95 -55.60 -1.31
N ALA A 19 -28.55 -54.44 -1.09
CA ALA A 19 -27.90 -53.13 -1.26
C ALA A 19 -27.09 -52.69 -0.03
N ALA A 20 -27.26 -53.34 1.12
CA ALA A 20 -26.49 -53.02 2.34
C ALA A 20 -25.17 -53.79 2.47
N LEU A 21 -24.87 -54.73 1.56
CA LEU A 21 -23.64 -55.55 1.60
C LEU A 21 -22.62 -55.23 0.49
N LEU A 22 -22.89 -54.21 -0.38
CA LEU A 22 -21.95 -53.73 -1.40
C LEU A 22 -21.41 -52.30 -1.13
N GLY A 23 -21.68 -51.74 0.04
CA GLY A 23 -21.26 -50.40 0.48
C GLY A 23 -20.10 -50.37 1.48
N ALA A 24 -19.48 -51.50 1.79
CA ALA A 24 -18.36 -51.57 2.73
C ALA A 24 -17.08 -51.96 1.99
N GLY A 25 -16.45 -51.00 1.29
CA GLY A 25 -15.19 -51.32 0.62
C GLY A 25 -14.50 -50.28 -0.21
N ALA A 26 -14.90 -49.02 -0.15
CA ALA A 26 -14.06 -47.93 -0.59
C ALA A 26 -13.68 -47.09 0.65
N GLY A 27 -12.67 -47.54 1.39
CA GLY A 27 -12.06 -46.72 2.43
C GLY A 27 -11.65 -45.41 1.80
N SER A 28 -12.10 -44.29 2.35
CA SER A 28 -11.62 -42.98 2.00
C SER A 28 -10.07 -43.06 2.02
N PRO A 29 -9.36 -42.61 0.97
CA PRO A 29 -7.92 -42.69 0.97
C PRO A 29 -7.40 -41.96 2.23
N THR A 30 -6.76 -42.71 3.11
CA THR A 30 -6.16 -42.14 4.33
C THR A 30 -5.12 -41.13 3.89
N ALA A 31 -5.22 -39.92 4.43
CA ALA A 31 -4.26 -38.85 4.16
C ALA A 31 -2.83 -39.35 4.47
N PRO A 32 -1.83 -39.10 3.62
CA PRO A 32 -0.47 -39.54 3.85
C PRO A 32 0.09 -38.93 5.13
N ALA A 33 0.87 -39.69 5.87
CA ALA A 33 1.52 -39.22 7.11
C ALA A 33 2.56 -38.14 6.79
N GLY A 34 2.42 -36.97 7.36
CA GLY A 34 3.33 -35.84 7.18
C GLY A 34 4.54 -35.84 8.09
N GLY A 35 4.59 -36.72 9.10
CA GLY A 35 5.69 -36.80 10.04
C GLY A 35 5.98 -35.52 10.83
N TYR A 36 4.96 -34.67 11.04
CA TYR A 36 5.06 -33.40 11.76
C TYR A 36 3.94 -33.28 12.81
N THR A 37 4.11 -32.43 13.81
CA THR A 37 3.04 -32.11 14.77
C THR A 37 2.22 -30.89 14.33
N ARG A 38 0.97 -30.78 14.78
CA ARG A 38 0.15 -29.58 14.54
C ARG A 38 0.80 -28.31 15.09
N ALA A 39 1.44 -28.39 16.26
CA ALA A 39 2.18 -27.27 16.83
C ALA A 39 3.32 -26.81 15.91
N GLN A 40 4.11 -27.75 15.38
CA GLN A 40 5.18 -27.42 14.43
C GLN A 40 4.67 -26.76 13.15
N ALA A 41 3.54 -27.22 12.60
CA ALA A 41 2.94 -26.60 11.42
C ALA A 41 2.42 -25.19 11.74
N SER A 42 1.89 -24.96 12.95
CA SER A 42 1.48 -23.63 13.42
C SER A 42 2.68 -22.67 13.55
N ASP A 43 3.80 -23.14 14.14
CA ASP A 43 5.06 -22.39 14.17
C ASP A 43 5.54 -22.09 12.74
N GLY A 44 5.40 -23.07 11.85
CA GLY A 44 5.75 -22.94 10.43
C GLY A 44 4.90 -21.92 9.69
N GLN A 45 3.62 -21.82 9.99
CA GLN A 45 2.75 -20.77 9.46
C GLN A 45 3.26 -19.39 9.84
N TYR A 46 3.69 -19.21 11.08
CA TYR A 46 4.25 -17.95 11.54
C TYR A 46 5.53 -17.58 10.78
N VAL A 47 6.45 -18.52 10.62
CA VAL A 47 7.69 -18.32 9.86
C VAL A 47 7.39 -18.08 8.38
N TYR A 48 6.44 -18.83 7.80
CA TYR A 48 6.01 -18.67 6.42
C TYR A 48 5.47 -17.26 6.13
N VAL A 49 4.64 -16.74 7.01
CA VAL A 49 4.09 -15.38 6.89
C VAL A 49 5.21 -14.33 6.91
N GLN A 50 6.23 -14.53 7.70
CA GLN A 50 7.35 -13.59 7.79
C GLN A 50 8.30 -13.62 6.59
N TYR A 51 8.61 -14.82 6.05
CA TYR A 51 9.73 -14.98 5.12
C TYR A 51 9.34 -15.53 3.73
N CYS A 52 8.19 -16.14 3.58
CA CYS A 52 7.82 -16.89 2.36
C CYS A 52 6.56 -16.34 1.66
N LEU A 53 5.63 -15.77 2.43
CA LEU A 53 4.34 -15.30 1.96
C LEU A 53 4.44 -14.31 0.80
N ARG A 54 5.45 -13.44 0.83
CA ARG A 54 5.70 -12.44 -0.21
C ARG A 54 5.77 -13.06 -1.61
N CYS A 55 6.56 -14.13 -1.75
CA CYS A 55 6.79 -14.75 -3.04
C CYS A 55 5.80 -15.89 -3.34
N HIS A 56 5.33 -16.59 -2.33
CA HIS A 56 4.52 -17.81 -2.52
C HIS A 56 3.03 -17.62 -2.24
N GLY A 57 2.60 -16.38 -1.88
CA GLY A 57 1.21 -16.02 -1.64
C GLY A 57 0.66 -16.48 -0.27
N ALA A 58 -0.37 -15.80 0.24
CA ALA A 58 -0.93 -16.05 1.57
C ALA A 58 -1.50 -17.48 1.73
N ASN A 59 -1.96 -18.08 0.64
CA ASN A 59 -2.51 -19.41 0.57
C ASN A 59 -1.60 -20.39 -0.20
N LEU A 60 -0.30 -20.13 -0.27
CA LEU A 60 0.67 -20.95 -1.00
C LEU A 60 0.34 -21.11 -2.51
N GLN A 61 -0.50 -20.24 -3.06
CA GLN A 61 -0.97 -20.27 -4.45
C GLN A 61 0.09 -19.81 -5.46
N GLY A 62 1.19 -19.25 -4.99
CA GLY A 62 2.19 -18.55 -5.79
C GLY A 62 1.87 -17.05 -5.93
N ALA A 63 2.91 -16.26 -6.16
CA ALA A 63 2.86 -14.84 -6.50
C ALA A 63 4.11 -14.53 -7.34
N ASP A 64 5.14 -13.87 -6.77
CA ASP A 64 6.46 -13.71 -7.43
C ASP A 64 7.23 -15.03 -7.50
N GLY A 65 6.90 -15.97 -6.61
CA GLY A 65 7.43 -17.34 -6.60
C GLY A 65 6.37 -18.38 -6.99
N PRO A 66 6.81 -19.62 -7.26
CA PRO A 66 5.91 -20.69 -7.68
C PRO A 66 4.92 -21.07 -6.55
N PRO A 67 3.75 -21.66 -6.90
CA PRO A 67 2.83 -22.18 -5.90
C PRO A 67 3.47 -23.31 -5.10
N LEU A 68 3.16 -23.37 -3.80
CA LEU A 68 3.61 -24.40 -2.86
C LEU A 68 2.46 -25.31 -2.43
N GLN A 69 1.32 -25.23 -3.09
CA GLN A 69 0.18 -26.15 -2.96
C GLN A 69 -0.55 -26.36 -4.30
N GLY A 70 -1.40 -27.38 -4.32
CA GLY A 70 -2.30 -27.68 -5.45
C GLY A 70 -1.65 -28.41 -6.63
N PRO A 71 -2.39 -28.54 -7.76
CA PRO A 71 -1.96 -29.39 -8.88
C PRO A 71 -0.66 -28.98 -9.56
N GLN A 72 -0.35 -27.69 -9.62
CA GLN A 72 0.88 -27.20 -10.22
C GLN A 72 2.10 -27.54 -9.35
N PHE A 73 2.00 -27.36 -8.04
CA PHE A 73 3.03 -27.77 -7.09
C PHE A 73 3.24 -29.27 -7.11
N ALA A 74 2.16 -30.07 -7.08
CA ALA A 74 2.24 -31.52 -7.17
C ALA A 74 2.94 -31.97 -8.47
N ARG A 75 2.63 -31.37 -9.62
CA ARG A 75 3.32 -31.64 -10.89
C ARG A 75 4.81 -31.30 -10.81
N SER A 76 5.18 -30.19 -10.21
CA SER A 76 6.61 -29.81 -10.09
C SER A 76 7.40 -30.78 -9.23
N LEU A 77 6.82 -31.35 -8.17
CA LEU A 77 7.44 -32.39 -7.35
C LEU A 77 7.66 -33.68 -8.12
N VAL A 78 6.69 -34.10 -8.94
CA VAL A 78 6.78 -35.33 -9.78
C VAL A 78 7.81 -35.14 -10.88
N THR A 79 7.74 -34.07 -11.65
CA THR A 79 8.62 -33.76 -12.76
C THR A 79 10.07 -33.62 -12.28
N GLY A 80 10.29 -33.01 -11.14
CA GLY A 80 11.60 -32.85 -10.50
C GLY A 80 12.08 -34.09 -9.74
N LYS A 81 11.29 -35.18 -9.67
CA LYS A 81 11.58 -36.36 -8.84
C LYS A 81 11.97 -35.97 -7.40
N MET A 82 11.27 -34.95 -6.84
CA MET A 82 11.63 -34.33 -5.58
C MET A 82 11.34 -35.25 -4.41
N THR A 83 12.34 -35.54 -3.59
CA THR A 83 12.17 -36.21 -2.29
C THR A 83 12.03 -35.18 -1.19
N THR A 84 11.49 -35.57 -0.02
CA THR A 84 11.34 -34.62 1.11
C THR A 84 12.67 -34.06 1.59
N PRO A 85 13.77 -34.86 1.71
CA PRO A 85 15.10 -34.31 1.98
C PRO A 85 15.58 -33.31 0.93
N ALA A 86 15.35 -33.61 -0.38
CA ALA A 86 15.74 -32.71 -1.47
C ALA A 86 14.93 -31.41 -1.45
N PHE A 87 13.63 -31.50 -1.17
CA PHE A 87 12.76 -30.31 -1.03
C PHE A 87 13.15 -29.47 0.20
N TYR A 88 13.48 -30.11 1.31
CA TYR A 88 14.02 -29.42 2.48
C TYR A 88 15.33 -28.70 2.14
N GLY A 89 16.28 -29.37 1.50
CA GLY A 89 17.54 -28.75 1.07
C GLY A 89 17.31 -27.55 0.15
N PHE A 90 16.38 -27.67 -0.82
CA PHE A 90 16.02 -26.56 -1.68
C PHE A 90 15.47 -25.35 -0.91
N ILE A 91 14.59 -25.59 0.09
CA ILE A 91 14.07 -24.51 0.95
C ILE A 91 15.18 -23.94 1.82
N HIS A 92 16.00 -24.79 2.42
CA HIS A 92 17.08 -24.38 3.32
C HIS A 92 18.17 -23.57 2.62
N ASP A 93 18.67 -24.07 1.48
CA ASP A 93 19.84 -23.49 0.82
C ASP A 93 19.46 -22.36 -0.16
N GLY A 94 18.20 -22.32 -0.62
CA GLY A 94 17.74 -21.38 -1.63
C GLY A 94 16.75 -20.32 -1.13
N MET A 95 16.16 -20.49 0.06
CA MET A 95 15.11 -19.61 0.55
C MET A 95 15.42 -19.03 1.96
N PRO A 96 14.89 -17.83 2.30
CA PRO A 96 14.27 -16.86 1.39
C PRO A 96 15.27 -16.37 0.32
N MET A 97 14.84 -16.13 -0.92
CA MET A 97 15.75 -15.74 -2.02
C MET A 97 16.62 -14.51 -1.71
N ASN A 98 16.13 -13.58 -0.91
CA ASN A 98 16.88 -12.38 -0.49
C ASN A 98 17.89 -12.67 0.65
N ALA A 99 17.80 -13.82 1.30
CA ALA A 99 18.69 -14.24 2.38
C ALA A 99 18.76 -15.78 2.50
N PRO A 100 19.28 -16.52 1.51
CA PRO A 100 19.35 -17.99 1.53
C PRO A 100 20.10 -18.50 2.75
N GLY A 101 19.59 -19.55 3.40
CA GLY A 101 20.22 -20.16 4.58
C GLY A 101 20.17 -19.32 5.86
N SER A 102 19.38 -18.24 5.90
CA SER A 102 19.38 -17.29 7.03
C SER A 102 18.53 -17.70 8.23
N LEU A 103 17.62 -18.65 8.05
CA LEU A 103 16.77 -19.15 9.13
C LEU A 103 17.44 -20.31 9.87
N ALA A 104 17.05 -20.53 11.11
CA ALA A 104 17.49 -21.71 11.84
C ALA A 104 16.83 -22.98 11.28
N ASP A 105 17.52 -24.14 11.35
CA ASP A 105 16.99 -25.44 10.89
C ASP A 105 15.59 -25.72 11.41
N LYS A 106 15.33 -25.42 12.68
CA LYS A 106 13.99 -25.57 13.29
C LYS A 106 12.91 -24.76 12.55
N GLN A 107 13.26 -23.58 12.06
CA GLN A 107 12.32 -22.71 11.34
C GLN A 107 12.03 -23.26 9.95
N TYR A 108 13.05 -23.74 9.21
CA TYR A 108 12.89 -24.39 7.92
C TYR A 108 12.03 -25.66 8.02
N LEU A 109 12.29 -26.50 9.05
CA LEU A 109 11.49 -27.71 9.31
C LEU A 109 10.03 -27.36 9.64
N SER A 110 9.80 -26.26 10.37
CA SER A 110 8.45 -25.80 10.68
C SER A 110 7.72 -25.28 9.44
N VAL A 111 8.41 -24.53 8.56
CA VAL A 111 7.84 -24.09 7.27
C VAL A 111 7.49 -25.30 6.40
N LEU A 112 8.36 -26.31 6.33
CA LEU A 112 8.07 -27.54 5.61
C LEU A 112 6.84 -28.25 6.18
N ALA A 113 6.71 -28.33 7.51
CA ALA A 113 5.55 -28.91 8.19
C ALA A 113 4.24 -28.15 7.82
N PHE A 114 4.29 -26.82 7.74
CA PHE A 114 3.17 -26.00 7.28
C PHE A 114 2.82 -26.28 5.82
N ILE A 115 3.80 -26.35 4.92
CA ILE A 115 3.56 -26.69 3.50
C ILE A 115 2.93 -28.08 3.39
N LEU A 116 3.43 -29.08 4.13
CA LEU A 116 2.83 -30.42 4.17
C LEU A 116 1.39 -30.38 4.66
N GLN A 117 1.09 -29.63 5.73
CA GLN A 117 -0.27 -29.46 6.24
C GLN A 117 -1.20 -28.86 5.19
N LYS A 118 -0.76 -27.83 4.48
CA LYS A 118 -1.56 -27.18 3.42
C LYS A 118 -1.78 -28.08 2.20
N ASN A 119 -0.93 -29.09 2.02
CA ASN A 119 -1.08 -30.11 1.00
C ASN A 119 -1.73 -31.41 1.55
N ALA A 120 -2.53 -31.29 2.62
CA ALA A 120 -3.40 -32.33 3.20
C ALA A 120 -2.63 -33.58 3.73
N TYR A 121 -1.37 -33.44 4.12
CA TYR A 121 -0.67 -34.45 4.88
C TYR A 121 -1.19 -34.50 6.33
N ALA A 122 -1.42 -35.69 6.87
CA ALA A 122 -1.89 -35.84 8.24
C ALA A 122 -0.77 -35.54 9.26
N PRO A 123 -1.02 -34.76 10.34
CA PRO A 123 -0.08 -34.59 11.42
C PRO A 123 0.16 -35.90 12.16
N GLY A 124 1.39 -36.10 12.64
CA GLY A 124 1.81 -37.23 13.47
C GLY A 124 2.02 -36.83 14.95
N PRO A 125 2.41 -37.78 15.77
CA PRO A 125 2.65 -37.55 17.21
C PRO A 125 4.02 -36.89 17.50
N ALA A 126 4.97 -36.90 16.54
CA ALA A 126 6.31 -36.38 16.71
C ALA A 126 6.61 -35.25 15.69
N PRO A 127 7.47 -34.27 16.04
CA PRO A 127 7.86 -33.21 15.12
C PRO A 127 8.77 -33.75 14.00
N LEU A 128 8.66 -33.11 12.83
CA LEU A 128 9.56 -33.31 11.70
C LEU A 128 10.98 -32.83 12.10
N THR A 129 11.95 -33.65 11.79
CA THR A 129 13.38 -33.38 12.04
C THR A 129 14.18 -33.72 10.79
N THR A 130 15.43 -33.26 10.69
CA THR A 130 16.34 -33.63 9.57
C THR A 130 16.52 -35.13 9.44
N ARG A 131 16.46 -35.87 10.56
CA ARG A 131 16.56 -37.33 10.57
C ARG A 131 15.32 -38.06 10.06
N THR A 132 14.15 -37.42 10.21
CA THR A 132 12.86 -38.03 9.83
C THR A 132 12.37 -37.65 8.45
N LEU A 133 13.02 -36.71 7.75
CA LEU A 133 12.64 -36.26 6.41
C LEU A 133 12.50 -37.38 5.40
N ALA A 134 13.40 -38.38 5.44
CA ALA A 134 13.38 -39.53 4.50
C ALA A 134 12.15 -40.42 4.67
N HIS A 135 11.49 -40.37 5.81
CA HIS A 135 10.29 -41.17 6.09
C HIS A 135 8.99 -40.51 5.61
N VAL A 136 9.05 -39.23 5.21
CA VAL A 136 7.91 -38.51 4.64
C VAL A 136 7.98 -38.62 3.13
N ARG A 137 7.00 -39.27 2.53
CA ARG A 137 6.92 -39.41 1.08
C ARG A 137 6.10 -38.26 0.47
N LEU A 138 6.71 -37.45 -0.38
CA LEU A 138 5.96 -36.49 -1.20
C LEU A 138 5.23 -37.28 -2.30
N LEU A 139 3.92 -37.40 -2.16
CA LEU A 139 3.08 -38.11 -3.14
C LEU A 139 2.41 -37.08 -4.05
N PRO A 140 2.35 -37.32 -5.38
CA PRO A 140 1.42 -36.61 -6.23
C PRO A 140 0.00 -36.98 -5.80
N TYR A 141 -0.77 -36.02 -5.33
CA TYR A 141 -2.19 -36.22 -5.02
C TYR A 141 -3.00 -36.26 -6.32
N PRO A 142 -3.63 -37.39 -6.69
CA PRO A 142 -4.35 -37.47 -7.95
C PRO A 142 -5.69 -36.74 -7.97
N ASN A 143 -6.23 -36.31 -6.86
CA ASN A 143 -7.58 -35.72 -6.78
C ASN A 143 -7.74 -34.74 -5.62
N LEU A 144 -6.82 -33.79 -5.46
CA LEU A 144 -7.28 -32.53 -4.86
C LEU A 144 -8.07 -31.82 -5.98
N ALA A 145 -9.40 -31.95 -5.96
CA ALA A 145 -10.22 -30.81 -6.40
C ALA A 145 -9.55 -29.58 -5.80
N PRO A 146 -9.36 -28.49 -6.57
CA PRO A 146 -8.82 -27.27 -6.00
C PRO A 146 -9.54 -27.12 -4.67
N ALA A 147 -8.78 -27.14 -3.55
CA ALA A 147 -9.36 -26.76 -2.28
C ALA A 147 -10.10 -25.48 -2.63
N PRO A 148 -11.41 -25.36 -2.38
CA PRO A 148 -12.08 -24.11 -2.68
C PRO A 148 -11.14 -23.07 -2.11
N SER A 149 -10.63 -22.21 -2.95
CA SER A 149 -9.85 -21.04 -2.54
C SER A 149 -10.56 -20.56 -1.30
N PRO A 150 -9.93 -20.45 -0.09
CA PRO A 150 -10.66 -20.15 1.12
C PRO A 150 -11.51 -18.98 0.70
N GLY A 151 -12.79 -19.31 0.53
CA GLY A 151 -13.64 -18.63 -0.44
C GLY A 151 -13.35 -17.16 -0.34
N THR A 152 -12.81 -16.59 -1.37
CA THR A 152 -13.45 -15.40 -1.86
C THR A 152 -14.87 -15.88 -2.25
N THR A 153 -15.64 -16.34 -1.27
CA THR A 153 -17.06 -16.04 -1.26
C THR A 153 -16.99 -14.53 -1.25
N PRO A 154 -17.25 -13.83 -2.37
CA PRO A 154 -17.41 -12.40 -2.32
C PRO A 154 -18.33 -12.22 -1.13
N ALA A 155 -17.87 -11.49 -0.09
CA ALA A 155 -18.77 -11.17 1.01
C ALA A 155 -20.03 -10.73 0.30
N PRO A 156 -21.19 -11.35 0.59
CA PRO A 156 -22.37 -11.27 -0.26
C PRO A 156 -22.44 -9.83 -0.74
N GLU A 157 -22.57 -9.61 -2.06
CA GLU A 157 -22.73 -8.24 -2.58
C GLU A 157 -23.87 -7.65 -1.77
N VAL A 158 -23.50 -6.83 -0.77
CA VAL A 158 -24.49 -6.16 0.04
C VAL A 158 -25.04 -5.09 -0.89
N SER A 159 -26.18 -5.37 -1.46
CA SER A 159 -26.90 -4.47 -2.37
C SER A 159 -27.63 -3.37 -1.61
N ALA A 160 -27.02 -2.84 -0.55
CA ALA A 160 -27.49 -1.62 0.09
C ALA A 160 -26.89 -0.44 -0.67
N THR A 161 -27.71 0.51 -1.10
CA THR A 161 -27.25 1.74 -1.75
C THR A 161 -26.93 2.80 -0.71
N VAL A 162 -26.00 3.71 -1.07
CA VAL A 162 -25.78 4.92 -0.29
C VAL A 162 -27.09 5.70 -0.13
N PRO A 163 -27.41 6.20 1.08
CA PRO A 163 -28.65 6.92 1.31
C PRO A 163 -28.85 8.06 0.31
N PRO A 164 -30.05 8.27 -0.25
CA PRO A 164 -30.31 9.30 -1.25
C PRO A 164 -29.97 10.73 -0.79
N ALA A 165 -30.03 10.98 0.51
CA ALA A 165 -29.69 12.27 1.11
C ALA A 165 -28.20 12.60 1.10
N ALA A 166 -27.31 11.62 0.94
CA ALA A 166 -25.85 11.87 0.95
C ALA A 166 -25.39 12.61 -0.32
N ARG A 167 -24.62 13.67 -0.13
CA ARG A 167 -24.10 14.56 -1.21
C ARG A 167 -22.90 13.96 -1.94
N VAL A 168 -22.99 12.75 -2.43
CA VAL A 168 -21.84 12.09 -3.08
C VAL A 168 -21.48 12.66 -4.47
N ALA A 169 -22.34 13.49 -5.05
CA ALA A 169 -22.11 14.20 -6.31
C ALA A 169 -21.45 15.57 -6.07
N LEU A 170 -20.27 15.57 -5.44
CA LEU A 170 -19.53 16.81 -5.19
C LEU A 170 -19.10 17.45 -6.51
N ASP A 171 -19.42 18.72 -6.71
CA ASP A 171 -18.93 19.54 -7.81
C ASP A 171 -17.64 20.29 -7.45
N ASP A 172 -17.10 21.05 -8.39
CA ASP A 172 -15.89 21.86 -8.15
C ASP A 172 -16.05 22.88 -7.04
N SER A 173 -17.24 23.44 -6.84
CA SER A 173 -17.51 24.40 -5.78
C SER A 173 -17.42 23.73 -4.40
N ALA A 174 -18.06 22.57 -4.25
CA ALA A 174 -18.02 21.80 -3.01
C ALA A 174 -16.58 21.32 -2.70
N LEU A 175 -15.84 20.83 -3.70
CA LEU A 175 -14.46 20.37 -3.54
C LEU A 175 -13.50 21.52 -3.18
N ARG A 176 -13.65 22.70 -3.80
CA ARG A 176 -12.89 23.92 -3.44
C ARG A 176 -13.26 24.42 -2.06
N GLY A 177 -14.52 24.26 -1.67
CA GLY A 177 -15.05 24.62 -0.36
C GLY A 177 -14.77 23.62 0.76
N ALA A 178 -14.11 22.48 0.50
CA ALA A 178 -13.87 21.40 1.46
C ALA A 178 -13.19 21.87 2.77
N GLN A 179 -12.40 22.92 2.72
CA GLN A 179 -11.79 23.53 3.91
C GLN A 179 -12.80 24.12 4.89
N ASN A 180 -13.99 24.52 4.39
CA ASN A 180 -15.06 25.16 5.17
C ASN A 180 -16.05 24.14 5.76
N ASP A 181 -16.01 22.89 5.32
CA ASP A 181 -16.82 21.79 5.85
C ASP A 181 -15.97 20.98 6.84
N ALA A 182 -16.24 21.16 8.14
CA ALA A 182 -15.50 20.46 9.18
C ALA A 182 -15.86 18.97 9.28
N ASN A 183 -17.06 18.59 8.83
CA ASN A 183 -17.63 17.27 9.06
C ASN A 183 -17.05 16.20 8.12
N ASP A 184 -16.68 16.60 6.91
CA ASP A 184 -16.33 15.71 5.84
C ASP A 184 -14.81 15.62 5.59
N TRP A 185 -14.42 14.54 4.92
CA TRP A 185 -13.07 14.29 4.41
C TRP A 185 -13.17 13.90 2.92
N PRO A 186 -13.50 14.86 2.01
CA PRO A 186 -13.89 14.54 0.62
C PRO A 186 -12.72 14.31 -0.33
N LEU A 187 -11.49 14.70 0.02
CA LEU A 187 -10.28 14.57 -0.79
C LEU A 187 -9.20 13.79 -0.03
N PRO A 188 -8.24 13.13 -0.70
CA PRO A 188 -7.17 12.38 -0.04
C PRO A 188 -6.42 13.17 1.03
N GLY A 189 -6.11 14.45 0.76
CA GLY A 189 -5.50 15.37 1.72
C GLY A 189 -6.48 16.18 2.55
N ARG A 190 -7.76 15.86 2.53
CA ARG A 190 -8.94 16.60 3.02
C ARG A 190 -9.21 17.89 2.23
N THR A 191 -8.19 18.61 1.85
CA THR A 191 -8.26 19.83 1.03
C THR A 191 -7.30 19.75 -0.12
N TYR A 192 -7.44 20.60 -1.12
CA TYR A 192 -6.49 20.71 -2.23
C TYR A 192 -5.06 21.09 -1.80
N ALA A 193 -4.92 21.69 -0.61
CA ALA A 193 -3.61 22.02 -0.03
C ALA A 193 -2.90 20.82 0.62
N ASN A 194 -3.51 19.63 0.64
CA ASN A 194 -2.99 18.42 1.28
C ASN A 194 -2.63 18.58 2.76
N TRP A 195 -3.40 19.40 3.51
CA TRP A 195 -3.08 19.67 4.91
C TRP A 195 -3.22 18.47 5.84
N ARG A 196 -4.08 17.53 5.48
CA ARG A 196 -4.42 16.41 6.37
C ARG A 196 -4.76 16.89 7.79
N TYR A 197 -5.47 18.01 7.84
CA TYR A 197 -5.89 18.67 9.06
C TYR A 197 -7.42 18.73 9.11
N SER A 198 -8.01 18.23 10.20
CA SER A 198 -9.43 18.39 10.51
C SER A 198 -9.60 19.51 11.55
N PRO A 199 -10.47 20.51 11.34
CA PRO A 199 -10.73 21.55 12.33
C PRO A 199 -11.54 21.05 13.54
N LEU A 200 -12.06 19.82 13.51
CA LEU A 200 -12.80 19.20 14.61
C LEU A 200 -11.94 19.14 15.88
N ALA A 201 -12.57 19.48 17.03
CA ALA A 201 -11.92 19.58 18.33
C ALA A 201 -12.67 18.88 19.47
N GLN A 202 -13.68 18.06 19.17
CA GLN A 202 -14.39 17.28 20.20
C GLN A 202 -13.45 16.24 20.85
N ILE A 203 -12.53 15.68 20.06
CA ILE A 203 -11.43 14.84 20.53
C ILE A 203 -10.22 15.76 20.67
N ASP A 204 -9.73 15.95 21.90
CA ASP A 204 -8.66 16.89 22.21
C ASP A 204 -7.61 16.28 23.17
N THR A 205 -6.59 17.08 23.53
CA THR A 205 -5.50 16.66 24.40
C THR A 205 -5.94 16.27 25.82
N SER A 206 -7.11 16.71 26.29
CA SER A 206 -7.63 16.44 27.63
C SER A 206 -8.43 15.14 27.71
N ASN A 207 -8.99 14.69 26.59
CA ASN A 207 -9.95 13.58 26.56
C ASN A 207 -9.57 12.41 25.64
N VAL A 208 -8.53 12.54 24.80
CA VAL A 208 -8.10 11.49 23.85
C VAL A 208 -7.79 10.15 24.50
N ALA A 209 -7.44 10.13 25.78
CA ALA A 209 -7.25 8.89 26.55
C ALA A 209 -8.53 8.03 26.64
N LYS A 210 -9.72 8.63 26.38
CA LYS A 210 -11.03 7.94 26.35
C LYS A 210 -11.41 7.44 24.96
N LEU A 211 -10.54 7.58 23.95
CA LEU A 211 -10.81 7.13 22.59
C LEU A 211 -10.84 5.60 22.53
N VAL A 212 -11.92 5.05 22.00
CA VAL A 212 -12.14 3.59 21.90
C VAL A 212 -12.59 3.19 20.49
N PRO A 213 -12.29 1.96 20.05
CA PRO A 213 -12.80 1.46 18.78
C PRO A 213 -14.33 1.28 18.85
N VAL A 214 -15.02 1.73 17.82
CA VAL A 214 -16.44 1.45 17.56
C VAL A 214 -16.57 0.16 16.78
N LYS A 215 -15.71 0.02 15.75
CA LYS A 215 -15.72 -1.11 14.82
C LYS A 215 -14.31 -1.35 14.30
N LEU A 216 -13.99 -2.61 14.12
CA LEU A 216 -12.88 -3.10 13.28
C LEU A 216 -13.51 -3.76 12.07
N VAL A 217 -13.44 -3.11 10.91
CA VAL A 217 -14.02 -3.61 9.66
C VAL A 217 -12.98 -4.48 8.97
N HIS A 218 -13.29 -5.75 8.73
CA HIS A 218 -12.47 -6.67 7.97
C HIS A 218 -12.83 -6.63 6.49
N THR A 219 -11.88 -6.32 5.64
CA THR A 219 -12.10 -6.22 4.19
C THR A 219 -11.93 -7.55 3.46
N GLY A 220 -11.29 -8.52 4.07
CA GLY A 220 -10.93 -9.80 3.46
C GLY A 220 -9.74 -9.73 2.50
N MET A 221 -9.06 -8.57 2.39
CA MET A 221 -7.95 -8.32 1.46
C MET A 221 -6.64 -8.15 2.24
N TYR A 222 -5.90 -9.24 2.39
CA TYR A 222 -4.75 -9.38 3.29
C TYR A 222 -3.44 -9.04 2.60
N ALA A 223 -3.10 -7.75 2.52
CA ALA A 223 -1.84 -7.26 1.93
C ALA A 223 -1.49 -5.87 2.50
N SER A 224 -0.49 -5.20 1.92
CA SER A 224 -0.06 -3.85 2.29
C SER A 224 -1.20 -2.84 2.14
N PHE A 225 -1.74 -2.33 3.23
CA PHE A 225 -2.97 -1.54 3.23
C PHE A 225 -2.68 -0.06 3.50
N GLU A 226 -2.57 0.73 2.43
CA GLU A 226 -2.09 2.11 2.46
C GLU A 226 -3.19 3.15 2.14
N THR A 227 -4.46 2.73 2.05
CA THR A 227 -5.56 3.59 1.64
C THR A 227 -5.81 4.76 2.60
N THR A 228 -6.12 5.92 2.03
CA THR A 228 -6.78 7.01 2.76
C THR A 228 -8.29 6.89 2.57
N PRO A 229 -9.09 6.66 3.61
CA PRO A 229 -10.54 6.71 3.51
C PRO A 229 -11.04 8.11 3.11
N LEU A 230 -12.10 8.20 2.31
CA LEU A 230 -12.85 9.42 2.07
C LEU A 230 -14.16 9.36 2.85
N VAL A 231 -14.61 10.47 3.40
CA VAL A 231 -15.88 10.51 4.14
C VAL A 231 -16.70 11.73 3.70
N VAL A 232 -17.95 11.49 3.29
CA VAL A 232 -18.91 12.55 2.91
C VAL A 232 -20.30 12.17 3.40
N ASP A 233 -20.94 13.06 4.12
CA ASP A 233 -22.30 12.88 4.66
C ASP A 233 -22.50 11.52 5.35
N GLY A 234 -21.52 11.09 6.15
CA GLY A 234 -21.58 9.83 6.90
C GLY A 234 -21.35 8.57 6.05
N VAL A 235 -20.95 8.70 4.81
CA VAL A 235 -20.52 7.58 3.94
C VAL A 235 -19.00 7.58 3.84
N MET A 236 -18.38 6.44 4.18
CA MET A 236 -16.93 6.23 4.04
C MET A 236 -16.63 5.39 2.82
N TYR A 237 -15.77 5.90 1.93
CA TYR A 237 -15.28 5.16 0.75
C TYR A 237 -13.85 4.69 1.01
N VAL A 238 -13.60 3.43 0.71
CA VAL A 238 -12.26 2.82 0.85
C VAL A 238 -11.94 1.93 -0.33
N THR A 239 -10.67 1.88 -0.67
CA THR A 239 -10.08 0.91 -1.61
C THR A 239 -9.18 -0.02 -0.83
N THR A 240 -9.00 -1.24 -1.30
CA THR A 240 -8.11 -2.22 -0.67
C THR A 240 -6.82 -2.39 -1.48
N PRO A 241 -5.78 -3.01 -0.90
CA PRO A 241 -4.68 -3.53 -1.71
C PRO A 241 -5.18 -4.58 -2.70
N VAL A 242 -4.31 -4.96 -3.65
CA VAL A 242 -4.59 -6.02 -4.62
C VAL A 242 -4.13 -7.36 -4.07
N VAL A 243 -5.02 -8.35 -4.09
CA VAL A 243 -4.75 -9.75 -3.72
C VAL A 243 -5.28 -10.65 -4.84
N ASP A 244 -4.46 -11.56 -5.37
CA ASP A 244 -4.84 -12.50 -6.44
C ASP A 244 -5.51 -11.79 -7.64
N HIS A 245 -4.94 -10.68 -8.11
CA HIS A 245 -5.46 -9.84 -9.19
C HIS A 245 -6.84 -9.21 -8.92
N HIS A 246 -7.26 -9.09 -7.66
CA HIS A 246 -8.50 -8.43 -7.28
C HIS A 246 -8.25 -7.35 -6.25
N MET A 247 -9.04 -6.30 -6.30
CA MET A 247 -9.17 -5.31 -5.22
C MET A 247 -10.65 -5.09 -4.91
N ARG A 248 -10.93 -4.59 -3.73
CA ARG A 248 -12.28 -4.15 -3.36
C ARG A 248 -12.37 -2.65 -3.31
N ILE A 249 -13.48 -2.15 -3.80
CA ILE A 249 -13.92 -0.77 -3.64
C ILE A 249 -15.20 -0.84 -2.80
N MET A 250 -15.25 -0.09 -1.69
CA MET A 250 -16.31 -0.24 -0.71
C MET A 250 -16.87 1.11 -0.29
N ALA A 251 -18.17 1.17 -0.03
CA ALA A 251 -18.80 2.22 0.76
C ALA A 251 -19.32 1.64 2.08
N LEU A 252 -18.99 2.32 3.16
CA LEU A 252 -19.35 1.94 4.52
C LEU A 252 -20.17 3.06 5.17
N ASN A 253 -21.03 2.71 6.12
CA ASN A 253 -21.56 3.69 7.06
C ASN A 253 -20.41 4.16 7.96
N ALA A 254 -20.07 5.43 7.90
CA ALA A 254 -18.90 5.98 8.59
C ALA A 254 -19.03 5.98 10.13
N ALA A 255 -20.26 5.87 10.68
CA ALA A 255 -20.49 5.82 12.12
C ALA A 255 -20.47 4.39 12.68
N THR A 256 -20.91 3.39 11.90
CA THR A 256 -21.08 2.00 12.37
C THR A 256 -20.09 1.02 11.76
N GLY A 257 -19.49 1.37 10.61
CA GLY A 257 -18.63 0.47 9.84
C GLY A 257 -19.38 -0.59 9.03
N ASP A 258 -20.71 -0.51 8.95
CA ASP A 258 -21.51 -1.46 8.17
C ASP A 258 -21.32 -1.20 6.67
N THR A 259 -21.21 -2.27 5.89
CA THR A 259 -21.03 -2.17 4.43
C THR A 259 -22.35 -1.73 3.78
N LEU A 260 -22.31 -0.63 3.03
CA LEU A 260 -23.40 -0.15 2.20
C LEU A 260 -23.36 -0.84 0.82
N TRP A 261 -22.18 -0.86 0.19
CA TRP A 261 -21.92 -1.66 -0.99
C TRP A 261 -20.43 -2.06 -1.06
N SER A 262 -20.13 -3.11 -1.79
CA SER A 262 -18.77 -3.58 -2.03
C SER A 262 -18.67 -4.14 -3.44
N THR A 263 -17.73 -3.63 -4.23
CA THR A 263 -17.43 -4.10 -5.58
C THR A 263 -16.06 -4.77 -5.58
N THR A 264 -15.98 -5.98 -6.10
CA THR A 264 -14.70 -6.64 -6.38
C THR A 264 -14.32 -6.36 -7.83
N TYR A 265 -13.19 -5.67 -8.03
CA TYR A 265 -12.67 -5.33 -9.35
C TYR A 265 -11.50 -6.25 -9.68
N ALA A 266 -11.56 -6.87 -10.87
CA ALA A 266 -10.52 -7.77 -11.36
C ALA A 266 -9.51 -6.99 -12.20
N LEU A 267 -8.22 -7.14 -11.89
CA LEU A 267 -7.12 -6.54 -12.61
C LEU A 267 -6.56 -7.50 -13.67
N GLY A 268 -6.11 -6.94 -14.78
CA GLY A 268 -5.28 -7.63 -15.77
C GLY A 268 -3.88 -7.94 -15.23
N SER A 269 -2.97 -8.31 -16.14
CA SER A 269 -1.57 -8.54 -15.78
C SER A 269 -0.87 -7.22 -15.47
N PHE A 270 -0.03 -7.20 -14.45
CA PHE A 270 0.79 -6.07 -14.02
C PHE A 270 2.16 -6.53 -13.49
N LYS A 271 3.08 -5.61 -13.37
CA LYS A 271 4.40 -5.79 -12.77
C LYS A 271 4.52 -4.92 -11.54
N LEU A 272 5.15 -5.44 -10.49
CA LEU A 272 5.35 -4.71 -9.24
C LEU A 272 6.83 -4.66 -8.86
N CYS A 273 7.26 -3.51 -8.36
CA CYS A 273 8.47 -3.34 -7.60
C CYS A 273 8.17 -3.50 -6.10
N CYS A 274 7.27 -2.66 -5.60
CA CYS A 274 7.25 -2.22 -4.20
C CYS A 274 5.96 -2.56 -3.46
N GLY A 275 5.22 -3.56 -3.92
CA GLY A 275 4.03 -4.11 -3.27
C GLY A 275 2.71 -3.81 -3.97
N PRO A 276 1.67 -4.58 -3.65
CA PRO A 276 0.36 -4.50 -4.30
C PRO A 276 -0.50 -3.37 -3.72
N ASN A 277 0.06 -2.16 -3.64
CA ASN A 277 -0.50 -1.05 -2.90
C ASN A 277 -1.55 -0.28 -3.70
N ASN A 278 -2.60 0.20 -3.02
CA ASN A 278 -3.49 1.25 -3.48
C ASN A 278 -3.65 2.28 -2.36
N ARG A 279 -3.44 3.58 -2.66
CA ARG A 279 -3.42 4.64 -1.65
C ARG A 279 -4.74 5.39 -1.50
N GLY A 280 -5.79 4.90 -2.16
CA GLY A 280 -7.14 5.46 -2.02
C GLY A 280 -7.77 5.84 -3.36
N ALA A 281 -8.88 6.55 -3.26
CA ALA A 281 -9.70 7.02 -4.36
C ALA A 281 -9.88 8.54 -4.30
N SER A 282 -10.55 9.10 -5.30
CA SER A 282 -11.09 10.46 -5.25
C SER A 282 -12.56 10.49 -5.60
N LEU A 283 -13.31 11.34 -4.93
CA LEU A 283 -14.76 11.52 -5.13
C LEU A 283 -15.03 12.83 -5.85
N GLY A 284 -15.91 12.81 -6.84
CA GLY A 284 -16.39 14.00 -7.54
C GLY A 284 -17.41 13.65 -8.63
N TYR A 285 -18.30 14.56 -8.95
CA TYR A 285 -19.29 14.46 -10.03
C TYR A 285 -20.14 13.19 -9.97
N GLY A 286 -20.37 12.63 -8.75
CA GLY A 286 -21.11 11.39 -8.53
C GLY A 286 -20.33 10.12 -8.79
N ASN A 287 -19.03 10.23 -9.03
CA ASN A 287 -18.12 9.12 -9.28
C ASN A 287 -17.07 8.99 -8.18
N LEU A 288 -16.65 7.76 -7.96
CA LEU A 288 -15.44 7.39 -7.22
C LEU A 288 -14.38 6.97 -8.25
N TYR A 289 -13.28 7.71 -8.34
CA TYR A 289 -12.19 7.45 -9.28
C TYR A 289 -11.08 6.68 -8.59
N VAL A 290 -10.66 5.58 -9.19
CA VAL A 290 -9.65 4.65 -8.65
C VAL A 290 -8.60 4.39 -9.72
N THR A 291 -7.34 4.45 -9.35
CA THR A 291 -6.23 3.99 -10.19
C THR A 291 -5.88 2.55 -9.84
N THR A 292 -5.41 1.77 -10.81
CA THR A 292 -5.16 0.35 -10.65
C THR A 292 -3.75 -0.07 -11.07
N LEU A 293 -3.25 -1.17 -10.49
CA LEU A 293 -1.89 -1.66 -10.75
C LEU A 293 -1.68 -2.16 -12.20
N ASP A 294 -2.75 -2.47 -12.93
CA ASP A 294 -2.70 -2.77 -14.36
C ASP A 294 -2.82 -1.50 -15.23
N ALA A 295 -2.40 -0.36 -14.67
CA ALA A 295 -2.30 0.95 -15.31
C ALA A 295 -3.61 1.45 -15.95
N LYS A 296 -4.69 1.44 -15.18
CA LYS A 296 -5.98 2.00 -15.56
C LYS A 296 -6.44 3.08 -14.58
N LEU A 297 -7.29 3.97 -15.08
CA LEU A 297 -8.16 4.85 -14.31
C LEU A 297 -9.60 4.37 -14.51
N VAL A 298 -10.29 4.08 -13.39
CA VAL A 298 -11.65 3.54 -13.40
C VAL A 298 -12.56 4.46 -12.61
N ALA A 299 -13.74 4.75 -13.16
CA ALA A 299 -14.80 5.48 -12.46
C ALA A 299 -15.93 4.53 -12.06
N PHE A 300 -16.27 4.56 -10.78
CA PHE A 300 -17.40 3.85 -10.22
C PHE A 300 -18.50 4.83 -9.83
N ASP A 301 -19.75 4.47 -10.02
CA ASP A 301 -20.87 5.21 -9.45
C ASP A 301 -20.76 5.22 -7.93
N ALA A 302 -20.65 6.39 -7.31
CA ALA A 302 -20.40 6.52 -5.87
C ALA A 302 -21.57 6.01 -5.00
N ARG A 303 -22.80 5.93 -5.54
CA ARG A 303 -23.98 5.42 -4.79
C ARG A 303 -24.11 3.92 -4.82
N THR A 304 -23.67 3.29 -5.91
CA THR A 304 -23.96 1.87 -6.19
C THR A 304 -22.72 1.00 -6.29
N GLY A 305 -21.53 1.59 -6.45
CA GLY A 305 -20.28 0.88 -6.70
C GLY A 305 -20.20 0.27 -8.11
N LYS A 306 -21.15 0.56 -9.02
CA LYS A 306 -21.11 0.06 -10.40
C LYS A 306 -20.07 0.82 -11.21
N GLU A 307 -19.28 0.09 -11.99
CA GLU A 307 -18.36 0.70 -12.95
C GLU A 307 -19.14 1.52 -13.99
N ARG A 308 -18.68 2.73 -14.27
CA ARG A 308 -19.22 3.62 -15.30
C ARG A 308 -18.34 3.65 -16.54
N TRP A 309 -17.04 3.73 -16.37
CA TRP A 309 -16.05 3.69 -17.44
C TRP A 309 -14.67 3.32 -16.90
N GLU A 310 -13.84 2.77 -17.76
CA GLU A 310 -12.41 2.58 -17.53
C GLU A 310 -11.57 3.14 -18.67
N THR A 311 -10.38 3.63 -18.39
CA THR A 311 -9.40 4.11 -19.36
C THR A 311 -8.04 3.55 -19.06
N ARG A 312 -7.37 2.99 -20.06
CA ARG A 312 -5.97 2.59 -19.94
C ARG A 312 -5.09 3.83 -19.92
N VAL A 313 -4.35 4.01 -18.81
CA VAL A 313 -3.45 5.14 -18.58
C VAL A 313 -2.11 4.92 -19.27
N ALA A 314 -1.57 3.70 -19.17
CA ALA A 314 -0.29 3.32 -19.75
C ALA A 314 -0.22 1.81 -20.03
N ASP A 315 0.88 1.30 -20.59
CA ASP A 315 1.08 -0.12 -20.87
C ASP A 315 1.68 -0.85 -19.66
N PRO A 316 0.94 -1.72 -18.97
CA PRO A 316 1.44 -2.47 -17.82
C PRO A 316 2.47 -3.54 -18.21
N SER A 317 2.53 -3.96 -19.47
CA SER A 317 3.48 -4.99 -19.92
C SER A 317 4.93 -4.54 -19.83
N VAL A 318 5.18 -3.23 -19.93
CA VAL A 318 6.52 -2.65 -19.76
C VAL A 318 6.80 -2.17 -18.33
N GLY A 319 5.83 -2.32 -17.40
CA GLY A 319 6.03 -2.04 -15.97
C GLY A 319 5.30 -0.82 -15.44
N TYR A 320 4.50 -0.11 -16.25
CA TYR A 320 3.64 0.95 -15.71
C TYR A 320 2.58 0.38 -14.77
N SER A 321 2.37 1.07 -13.68
CA SER A 321 1.29 0.83 -12.72
C SER A 321 0.82 2.16 -12.13
N GLU A 322 -0.35 2.13 -11.46
CA GLU A 322 -0.91 3.30 -10.82
C GLU A 322 -1.31 2.95 -9.38
N SER A 323 -0.59 3.51 -8.41
CA SER A 323 -0.81 3.20 -6.98
C SER A 323 -1.34 4.37 -6.16
N MET A 324 -1.37 5.58 -6.73
CA MET A 324 -1.79 6.81 -6.06
C MET A 324 -3.31 6.91 -5.92
N ALA A 325 -3.81 7.68 -4.95
CA ALA A 325 -5.14 8.25 -5.06
C ALA A 325 -5.10 9.38 -6.11
N PRO A 326 -5.96 9.34 -7.16
CA PRO A 326 -5.98 10.39 -8.17
C PRO A 326 -6.45 11.73 -7.56
N GLN A 327 -6.28 12.85 -8.26
CA GLN A 327 -6.79 14.15 -7.80
C GLN A 327 -7.86 14.68 -8.75
N VAL A 328 -9.04 14.94 -8.23
CA VAL A 328 -10.15 15.53 -8.99
C VAL A 328 -10.08 17.05 -8.91
N TYR A 329 -10.13 17.75 -10.05
CA TYR A 329 -10.15 19.22 -10.10
C TYR A 329 -10.66 19.72 -11.45
N ASP A 330 -11.60 20.67 -11.44
CA ASP A 330 -12.07 21.44 -12.62
C ASP A 330 -12.56 20.55 -13.77
N GLY A 331 -13.37 19.53 -13.45
CA GLY A 331 -13.89 18.55 -14.42
C GLY A 331 -12.87 17.55 -14.92
N GLU A 332 -11.71 17.45 -14.27
CA GLU A 332 -10.61 16.54 -14.63
C GLU A 332 -10.24 15.61 -13.48
N VAL A 333 -9.69 14.45 -13.84
CA VAL A 333 -9.02 13.51 -12.93
C VAL A 333 -7.55 13.48 -13.28
N ILE A 334 -6.69 13.92 -12.38
CA ILE A 334 -5.24 14.00 -12.56
C ILE A 334 -4.59 12.77 -11.96
N VAL A 335 -3.79 12.07 -12.75
CA VAL A 335 -3.04 10.88 -12.37
C VAL A 335 -1.58 11.01 -12.77
N GLY A 336 -0.71 10.40 -11.99
CA GLY A 336 0.70 10.20 -12.35
C GLY A 336 0.98 8.74 -12.68
N SER A 337 2.24 8.38 -12.87
CA SER A 337 2.68 7.01 -13.16
C SER A 337 3.56 6.46 -12.03
N ALA A 338 3.49 5.16 -11.79
CA ALA A 338 4.42 4.40 -10.96
C ALA A 338 5.21 3.40 -11.83
N GLY A 339 6.23 2.75 -11.25
CA GLY A 339 7.03 1.72 -11.90
C GLY A 339 8.36 2.26 -12.47
N GLY A 340 8.96 3.28 -11.86
CA GLY A 340 10.24 3.88 -12.30
C GLY A 340 11.34 2.85 -12.54
N GLU A 341 11.41 1.82 -11.73
CA GLU A 341 12.40 0.74 -11.73
C GLU A 341 12.33 -0.17 -12.99
N TRP A 342 11.24 -0.09 -13.77
CA TRP A 342 11.03 -0.87 -14.98
C TRP A 342 11.55 -0.20 -16.26
N ALA A 343 12.46 0.75 -16.14
CA ALA A 343 13.05 1.48 -17.26
C ALA A 343 11.99 2.13 -18.16
N LEU A 344 11.15 2.95 -17.58
CA LEU A 344 10.09 3.68 -18.27
C LEU A 344 10.23 5.20 -18.09
N ARG A 345 9.38 5.96 -18.75
CA ARG A 345 9.35 7.42 -18.69
C ARG A 345 8.19 7.88 -17.84
N GLY A 346 8.45 8.53 -16.71
CA GLY A 346 7.44 9.07 -15.82
C GLY A 346 6.58 10.16 -16.48
N PHE A 347 5.33 10.29 -16.03
CA PHE A 347 4.40 11.31 -16.52
C PHE A 347 3.34 11.67 -15.47
N VAL A 348 2.68 12.83 -15.73
CA VAL A 348 1.40 13.22 -15.15
C VAL A 348 0.42 13.50 -16.29
N ALA A 349 -0.83 13.06 -16.13
CA ALA A 349 -1.87 13.26 -17.15
C ALA A 349 -3.20 13.64 -16.49
N ALA A 350 -4.02 14.41 -17.21
CA ALA A 350 -5.41 14.70 -16.84
C ALA A 350 -6.38 14.03 -17.79
N TYR A 351 -7.47 13.55 -17.24
CA TYR A 351 -8.54 12.88 -17.93
C TYR A 351 -9.87 13.57 -17.63
N ASP A 352 -10.73 13.66 -18.62
CA ASP A 352 -12.10 14.16 -18.45
C ASP A 352 -12.84 13.29 -17.42
N ALA A 353 -13.38 13.90 -16.39
CA ALA A 353 -13.99 13.22 -15.27
C ALA A 353 -15.25 12.40 -15.64
N ASN A 354 -15.97 12.80 -16.71
CA ASN A 354 -17.20 12.13 -17.14
C ASN A 354 -16.94 10.99 -18.15
N THR A 355 -15.90 11.13 -18.98
CA THR A 355 -15.68 10.24 -20.12
C THR A 355 -14.41 9.41 -20.05
N GLY A 356 -13.48 9.75 -19.15
CA GLY A 356 -12.15 9.12 -19.07
C GLY A 356 -11.22 9.49 -20.24
N LYS A 357 -11.61 10.43 -21.13
CA LYS A 357 -10.78 10.83 -22.26
C LYS A 357 -9.60 11.69 -21.77
N GLN A 358 -8.37 11.33 -22.21
CA GLN A 358 -7.19 12.12 -21.88
C GLN A 358 -7.29 13.54 -22.46
N ARG A 359 -7.03 14.55 -21.62
CA ARG A 359 -7.00 15.97 -21.99
C ARG A 359 -5.61 16.46 -22.26
N TRP A 360 -4.65 16.16 -21.34
CA TRP A 360 -3.24 16.50 -21.50
C TRP A 360 -2.35 15.46 -20.81
N ARG A 361 -1.06 15.45 -21.19
CA ARG A 361 -0.01 14.66 -20.57
C ARG A 361 1.30 15.43 -20.59
N TRP A 362 2.00 15.43 -19.48
CA TRP A 362 3.35 15.95 -19.31
C TRP A 362 4.29 14.81 -18.92
N TYR A 363 5.52 14.84 -19.45
CA TYR A 363 6.53 13.84 -19.12
C TYR A 363 7.63 14.44 -18.26
N SER A 364 8.10 13.68 -17.26
CA SER A 364 9.04 14.11 -16.23
C SER A 364 10.52 14.12 -16.65
N THR A 365 10.86 13.75 -17.88
CA THR A 365 12.24 13.68 -18.34
C THR A 365 12.47 14.65 -19.52
N ASP A 366 13.50 15.52 -19.39
CA ASP A 366 13.90 16.47 -20.43
C ASP A 366 15.06 15.89 -21.25
N PRO A 367 14.89 15.66 -22.56
CA PRO A 367 15.94 15.14 -23.45
C PRO A 367 17.28 15.89 -23.38
N LYS A 368 17.26 17.17 -23.02
CA LYS A 368 18.47 18.02 -22.97
C LYS A 368 19.35 17.75 -21.74
N THR A 369 18.84 17.06 -20.75
CA THR A 369 19.52 16.84 -19.47
C THR A 369 19.86 15.37 -19.20
N PHE A 370 19.67 14.53 -20.21
CA PHE A 370 20.03 13.11 -20.24
C PHE A 370 20.96 12.81 -21.39
N ALA A 371 21.96 11.96 -21.19
CA ALA A 371 22.84 11.52 -22.27
C ALA A 371 22.07 10.72 -23.33
N GLY A 372 22.25 11.08 -24.60
CA GLY A 372 21.70 10.36 -25.74
C GLY A 372 20.19 10.18 -25.67
N ASN A 373 19.74 8.93 -25.70
CA ASN A 373 18.31 8.55 -25.63
C ASN A 373 17.86 8.06 -24.24
N SER A 374 18.70 8.17 -23.20
CA SER A 374 18.37 7.62 -21.88
C SER A 374 17.13 8.29 -21.23
N TRP A 375 16.75 9.49 -21.66
CA TRP A 375 15.51 10.14 -21.24
C TRP A 375 14.24 9.34 -21.55
N LYS A 376 14.26 8.42 -22.55
CA LYS A 376 13.11 7.59 -22.92
C LYS A 376 12.76 6.56 -21.87
N THR A 377 13.73 6.19 -21.04
CA THR A 377 13.62 5.24 -19.95
C THR A 377 14.09 5.85 -18.62
N GLY A 378 14.06 7.18 -18.55
CA GLY A 378 14.77 7.95 -17.54
C GLY A 378 14.09 8.04 -16.16
N GLY A 379 13.03 7.28 -15.87
CA GLY A 379 12.35 7.31 -14.57
C GLY A 379 11.52 8.57 -14.35
N GLY A 380 11.58 9.14 -13.16
CA GLY A 380 10.87 10.37 -12.78
C GLY A 380 9.36 10.15 -12.60
N THR A 381 8.94 9.02 -12.10
CA THR A 381 7.50 8.69 -11.91
C THR A 381 6.85 9.56 -10.83
N VAL A 382 5.53 9.72 -10.92
CA VAL A 382 4.73 10.52 -9.98
C VAL A 382 3.64 9.62 -9.41
N TRP A 383 3.84 9.12 -8.22
CA TRP A 383 3.03 8.06 -7.63
C TRP A 383 2.38 8.44 -6.28
N THR A 384 2.37 9.74 -5.96
CA THR A 384 1.68 10.32 -4.80
C THR A 384 0.69 11.41 -5.23
N THR A 385 -0.33 11.64 -4.41
CA THR A 385 -1.43 12.57 -4.73
C THR A 385 -0.94 14.02 -4.76
N PRO A 386 -1.10 14.75 -5.87
CA PRO A 386 -0.66 16.13 -6.00
C PRO A 386 -1.50 17.10 -5.18
N ALA A 387 -0.93 18.26 -4.84
CA ALA A 387 -1.66 19.41 -4.31
C ALA A 387 -2.18 20.29 -5.48
N ILE A 388 -3.26 21.04 -5.23
CA ILE A 388 -3.83 22.02 -6.18
C ILE A 388 -3.80 23.42 -5.56
N ASP A 389 -3.09 24.34 -6.20
CA ASP A 389 -3.26 25.78 -5.96
C ASP A 389 -4.33 26.32 -6.91
N ALA A 390 -5.57 26.27 -6.47
CA ALA A 390 -6.73 26.67 -7.29
C ALA A 390 -6.67 28.15 -7.70
N ALA A 391 -6.10 29.02 -6.85
CA ALA A 391 -5.97 30.46 -7.13
C ALA A 391 -4.99 30.77 -8.26
N ARG A 392 -4.00 29.87 -8.48
CA ARG A 392 -2.97 30.02 -9.51
C ARG A 392 -3.11 29.02 -10.66
N HIS A 393 -4.11 28.16 -10.61
CA HIS A 393 -4.32 27.06 -11.55
C HIS A 393 -3.09 26.15 -11.66
N LEU A 394 -2.48 25.77 -10.52
CA LEU A 394 -1.31 24.89 -10.48
C LEU A 394 -1.66 23.55 -9.85
N VAL A 395 -1.18 22.48 -10.48
CA VAL A 395 -1.01 21.17 -9.87
C VAL A 395 0.46 21.02 -9.48
N ILE A 396 0.73 20.71 -8.20
CA ILE A 396 2.08 20.70 -7.63
C ILE A 396 2.33 19.33 -6.98
N PHE A 397 3.44 18.68 -7.37
CA PHE A 397 3.78 17.32 -6.96
C PHE A 397 5.28 17.11 -6.93
N GLY A 398 5.73 16.04 -6.28
CA GLY A 398 7.09 15.55 -6.35
C GLY A 398 7.26 14.50 -7.44
N THR A 399 8.47 14.37 -7.98
CA THR A 399 8.84 13.35 -8.95
C THR A 399 9.84 12.36 -8.36
N GLY A 400 9.77 11.12 -8.82
CA GLY A 400 10.67 10.04 -8.41
C GLY A 400 12.06 10.14 -9.02
N ASN A 401 12.89 9.20 -8.62
CA ASN A 401 14.28 9.04 -9.03
C ASN A 401 14.43 8.78 -10.54
N PRO A 402 15.63 9.04 -11.10
CA PRO A 402 15.96 8.64 -12.47
C PRO A 402 16.24 7.14 -12.56
N ASN A 403 16.08 6.53 -13.74
CA ASN A 403 16.41 5.13 -13.99
C ASN A 403 17.64 4.97 -14.91
N PRO A 404 18.59 4.08 -14.62
CA PRO A 404 18.69 3.18 -13.46
C PRO A 404 18.87 3.94 -12.14
N ASP A 405 18.23 3.46 -11.05
CA ASP A 405 18.12 4.20 -9.79
C ASP A 405 19.49 4.54 -9.17
N LEU A 406 20.37 3.53 -9.08
CA LEU A 406 21.62 3.56 -8.34
C LEU A 406 22.86 3.58 -9.24
N ASP A 407 22.71 3.69 -10.59
CA ASP A 407 23.79 3.82 -11.57
C ASP A 407 23.51 4.92 -12.59
N GLY A 408 24.36 5.93 -12.60
CA GLY A 408 24.28 7.07 -13.54
C GLY A 408 25.09 6.92 -14.81
N SER A 409 25.82 5.80 -15.01
CA SER A 409 26.77 5.63 -16.11
C SER A 409 26.15 5.78 -17.51
N THR A 410 24.88 5.44 -17.66
CA THR A 410 24.13 5.52 -18.94
C THR A 410 23.29 6.78 -19.09
N ARG A 411 23.19 7.62 -18.07
CA ARG A 411 22.31 8.79 -18.03
C ARG A 411 23.00 10.08 -17.55
N ALA A 412 24.23 10.33 -18.04
CA ALA A 412 24.95 11.55 -17.67
C ALA A 412 24.10 12.81 -17.88
N GLY A 413 24.28 13.81 -17.02
CA GLY A 413 23.53 15.06 -16.97
C GLY A 413 22.74 15.22 -15.66
N ASP A 414 22.06 16.35 -15.49
CA ASP A 414 21.28 16.67 -14.27
C ASP A 414 20.00 15.82 -14.11
N ASN A 415 19.58 15.13 -15.18
CA ASN A 415 18.39 14.27 -15.26
C ASN A 415 17.08 15.00 -14.87
N LEU A 416 16.86 16.20 -15.40
CA LEU A 416 15.63 16.95 -15.17
C LEU A 416 14.42 16.23 -15.84
N TYR A 417 13.29 16.10 -15.15
CA TYR A 417 12.89 16.70 -13.87
C TYR A 417 12.68 15.60 -12.82
N THR A 418 13.64 14.68 -12.65
CA THR A 418 13.61 13.70 -11.57
C THR A 418 13.94 14.38 -10.24
N ASP A 419 13.54 13.76 -9.11
CA ASP A 419 13.86 14.21 -7.75
C ASP A 419 13.51 15.70 -7.53
N SER A 420 12.34 16.11 -8.02
CA SER A 420 11.98 17.52 -8.12
C SER A 420 10.56 17.79 -7.61
N ILE A 421 10.38 18.97 -7.02
CA ILE A 421 9.04 19.57 -6.86
C ILE A 421 8.72 20.26 -8.19
N VAL A 422 7.59 19.91 -8.79
CA VAL A 422 7.14 20.42 -10.11
C VAL A 422 5.77 21.04 -10.02
N ALA A 423 5.55 22.16 -10.69
CA ALA A 423 4.25 22.78 -10.87
C ALA A 423 3.89 22.84 -12.35
N LEU A 424 2.72 22.31 -12.69
CA LEU A 424 2.12 22.41 -14.00
C LEU A 424 0.85 23.29 -13.94
N ASP A 425 0.55 23.91 -15.06
CA ASP A 425 -0.76 24.53 -15.28
C ASP A 425 -1.84 23.45 -15.39
N THR A 426 -2.88 23.53 -14.57
CA THR A 426 -3.93 22.49 -14.49
C THR A 426 -4.69 22.30 -15.79
N ARG A 427 -4.85 23.33 -16.63
CA ARG A 427 -5.65 23.30 -17.86
C ARG A 427 -4.90 22.77 -19.06
N SER A 428 -3.58 22.99 -19.10
CA SER A 428 -2.75 22.69 -20.27
C SER A 428 -1.67 21.65 -20.04
N GLY A 429 -1.40 21.30 -18.78
CA GLY A 429 -0.27 20.43 -18.42
C GLY A 429 1.11 21.07 -18.68
N LYS A 430 1.19 22.36 -19.01
CA LYS A 430 2.45 23.03 -19.26
C LYS A 430 3.15 23.34 -17.92
N MET A 431 4.45 23.01 -17.86
CA MET A 431 5.25 23.31 -16.67
C MET A 431 5.37 24.83 -16.49
N ARG A 432 5.19 25.27 -15.24
CA ARG A 432 5.33 26.66 -14.80
C ARG A 432 6.66 26.88 -14.12
N TRP A 433 7.07 25.94 -13.24
CA TRP A 433 8.32 25.97 -12.51
C TRP A 433 8.67 24.59 -11.97
N TYR A 434 9.90 24.42 -11.55
CA TYR A 434 10.39 23.26 -10.81
C TYR A 434 11.48 23.67 -9.81
N TYR A 435 11.71 22.81 -8.84
CA TYR A 435 12.88 22.83 -7.95
C TYR A 435 13.41 21.42 -7.83
N GLN A 436 14.63 21.16 -8.27
CA GLN A 436 15.28 19.85 -8.19
C GLN A 436 16.00 19.73 -6.84
N GLU A 437 15.63 18.71 -6.04
CA GLU A 437 16.20 18.45 -4.72
C GLU A 437 17.57 17.77 -4.81
N VAL A 438 17.67 16.77 -5.69
CA VAL A 438 18.91 16.01 -5.94
C VAL A 438 19.20 15.96 -7.43
N LYS A 439 20.37 16.46 -7.83
CA LYS A 439 20.85 16.39 -9.21
C LYS A 439 21.55 15.07 -9.46
N HIS A 440 21.28 14.45 -10.59
CA HIS A 440 21.95 13.21 -11.00
C HIS A 440 21.92 12.17 -9.88
N ASP A 441 20.73 11.90 -9.34
CA ASP A 441 20.55 11.02 -8.20
C ASP A 441 21.10 9.61 -8.46
N LEU A 442 21.82 9.05 -7.49
CA LEU A 442 22.45 7.72 -7.51
C LEU A 442 22.09 6.91 -6.25
N TRP A 443 21.07 7.31 -5.51
CA TRP A 443 20.75 6.79 -4.17
C TRP A 443 19.28 6.45 -3.99
N ASP A 444 18.47 6.70 -5.03
CA ASP A 444 17.01 6.54 -4.98
C ASP A 444 16.37 7.56 -4.02
N TYR A 445 16.75 8.84 -4.18
CA TYR A 445 16.30 9.94 -3.30
C TYR A 445 15.13 10.73 -3.89
N ASP A 446 14.06 10.02 -4.22
CA ASP A 446 12.81 10.60 -4.71
C ASP A 446 12.30 11.80 -3.90
N ALA A 447 11.69 12.77 -4.56
CA ALA A 447 10.78 13.76 -3.97
C ALA A 447 9.35 13.19 -3.97
N THR A 448 9.02 12.31 -3.03
CA THR A 448 7.83 11.44 -3.13
C THR A 448 6.74 11.66 -2.11
N SER A 449 6.97 12.38 -1.03
CA SER A 449 5.88 12.67 -0.10
C SER A 449 4.91 13.69 -0.72
N ASN A 450 3.66 13.68 -0.24
CA ASN A 450 2.67 14.62 -0.77
C ASN A 450 3.09 16.06 -0.51
N VAL A 451 3.13 16.87 -1.56
CA VAL A 451 3.36 18.31 -1.43
C VAL A 451 2.23 18.95 -0.62
N VAL A 452 2.61 19.79 0.36
CA VAL A 452 1.67 20.54 1.21
C VAL A 452 1.77 22.02 0.90
N LEU A 453 0.62 22.72 0.75
CA LEU A 453 0.55 24.15 0.49
C LEU A 453 0.23 24.90 1.78
N PHE A 454 1.02 25.90 2.10
CA PHE A 454 0.85 26.76 3.29
C PHE A 454 1.45 28.14 3.04
N ASP A 455 1.40 29.00 4.02
CA ASP A 455 2.03 30.32 3.96
C ASP A 455 3.18 30.40 4.97
N VAL A 456 4.32 30.95 4.50
CA VAL A 456 5.51 31.24 5.32
C VAL A 456 5.48 32.71 5.71
N HIS A 457 5.72 33.02 6.98
CA HIS A 457 5.83 34.39 7.46
C HIS A 457 7.31 34.74 7.69
N ARG A 458 7.79 35.74 6.96
CA ARG A 458 9.20 36.14 7.00
C ARG A 458 9.33 37.66 6.83
N GLY A 459 9.97 38.33 7.78
CA GLY A 459 10.21 39.78 7.68
C GLY A 459 8.93 40.63 7.53
N GLY A 460 7.86 40.25 8.20
CA GLY A 460 6.54 40.90 8.07
C GLY A 460 5.77 40.57 6.79
N GLN A 461 6.29 39.74 5.92
CA GLN A 461 5.63 39.31 4.69
C GLN A 461 5.05 37.90 4.83
N THR A 462 3.90 37.70 4.19
CA THR A 462 3.29 36.37 3.99
C THR A 462 3.61 35.89 2.58
N ILE A 463 4.36 34.78 2.48
CA ILE A 463 4.82 34.20 1.22
C ILE A 463 4.07 32.89 1.00
N PRO A 464 3.30 32.75 -0.09
CA PRO A 464 2.67 31.46 -0.42
C PRO A 464 3.73 30.43 -0.75
N ALA A 465 3.73 29.31 -0.03
CA ALA A 465 4.76 28.28 -0.09
C ALA A 465 4.18 26.91 -0.40
N ALA A 466 5.02 26.05 -0.98
CA ALA A 466 4.82 24.61 -1.09
C ALA A 466 5.96 23.90 -0.39
N GLY A 467 5.66 22.81 0.32
CA GLY A 467 6.69 22.03 1.00
C GLY A 467 6.57 20.56 0.70
N GLU A 468 7.73 19.87 0.67
CA GLU A 468 7.86 18.46 0.38
C GLU A 468 8.92 17.83 1.30
N ALA A 469 8.70 16.60 1.76
CA ALA A 469 9.59 15.85 2.63
C ALA A 469 10.16 14.62 1.88
N GLY A 470 11.24 14.82 1.14
CA GLY A 470 11.83 13.79 0.29
C GLY A 470 12.60 12.70 1.03
N LYS A 471 12.95 11.66 0.29
CA LYS A 471 13.79 10.55 0.76
C LYS A 471 15.16 11.04 1.28
N VAL A 472 15.61 12.18 0.81
CA VAL A 472 16.89 12.79 1.22
C VAL A 472 16.91 13.25 2.70
N GLY A 473 15.74 13.37 3.34
CA GLY A 473 15.63 13.62 4.78
C GLY A 473 15.59 15.08 5.21
N TRP A 474 15.34 16.02 4.29
CA TRP A 474 14.99 17.41 4.57
C TRP A 474 13.56 17.71 4.13
N PHE A 475 12.94 18.69 4.77
CA PHE A 475 11.72 19.30 4.27
C PHE A 475 12.11 20.55 3.48
N PHE A 476 11.87 20.52 2.16
CA PHE A 476 12.11 21.65 1.27
C PHE A 476 10.87 22.54 1.23
N ILE A 477 11.08 23.85 1.32
CA ILE A 477 10.04 24.87 1.27
C ILE A 477 10.35 25.82 0.12
N VAL A 478 9.50 25.86 -0.89
CA VAL A 478 9.64 26.70 -2.07
C VAL A 478 8.52 27.72 -2.19
N ASP A 479 8.80 28.86 -2.79
CA ASP A 479 7.78 29.83 -3.19
C ASP A 479 6.90 29.21 -4.29
N ARG A 480 5.62 28.97 -4.02
CA ARG A 480 4.73 28.30 -4.98
C ARG A 480 4.37 29.13 -6.19
N ARG A 481 4.79 30.40 -6.26
CA ARG A 481 4.67 31.26 -7.44
C ARG A 481 5.77 31.02 -8.46
N THR A 482 6.97 30.64 -8.00
CA THR A 482 8.19 30.66 -8.82
C THR A 482 9.03 29.39 -8.73
N GLY A 483 8.81 28.52 -7.73
CA GLY A 483 9.65 27.37 -7.41
C GLY A 483 10.95 27.74 -6.70
N ALA A 484 11.19 29.01 -6.37
CA ALA A 484 12.42 29.44 -5.70
C ALA A 484 12.48 28.84 -4.28
N LEU A 485 13.62 28.26 -3.91
CA LEU A 485 13.86 27.75 -2.57
C LEU A 485 13.79 28.87 -1.54
N LEU A 486 12.84 28.79 -0.64
CA LEU A 486 12.74 29.70 0.52
C LEU A 486 13.56 29.15 1.68
N ARG A 487 13.53 27.84 1.88
CA ARG A 487 14.19 27.18 3.01
C ARG A 487 14.33 25.68 2.79
N LYS A 488 15.38 25.12 3.36
CA LYS A 488 15.58 23.71 3.64
C LYS A 488 15.59 23.55 5.16
N SER A 489 14.83 22.60 5.71
CA SER A 489 14.74 22.38 7.15
C SER A 489 16.04 21.84 7.76
N GLU A 490 16.09 21.75 9.07
CA GLU A 490 16.98 20.79 9.74
C GLU A 490 16.63 19.36 9.27
N PRO A 491 17.63 18.46 9.18
CA PRO A 491 17.35 17.07 8.77
C PRO A 491 16.47 16.38 9.81
N PHE A 492 15.35 15.78 9.37
CA PHE A 492 14.41 15.11 10.26
C PHE A 492 14.74 13.62 10.48
N VAL A 493 15.78 13.11 9.81
CA VAL A 493 16.37 11.78 9.98
C VAL A 493 17.87 11.88 10.10
N THR A 494 18.51 10.80 10.54
CA THR A 494 19.98 10.74 10.61
C THR A 494 20.57 10.69 9.21
N GLN A 495 21.59 11.49 8.97
CA GLN A 495 22.33 11.51 7.72
C GLN A 495 23.81 11.22 7.97
N ASN A 496 24.42 10.29 7.23
CA ASN A 496 25.84 10.09 7.30
C ASN A 496 26.60 11.13 6.45
N ALA A 497 27.84 11.43 6.81
CA ALA A 497 28.65 12.45 6.15
C ALA A 497 28.91 12.18 4.65
N ASN A 498 28.71 10.94 4.21
CA ASN A 498 29.01 10.47 2.85
C ASN A 498 27.76 10.16 2.03
N MET A 499 26.56 10.62 2.46
CA MET A 499 25.30 10.27 1.81
C MET A 499 25.23 10.53 0.30
N PHE A 500 26.02 11.47 -0.22
CA PHE A 500 26.12 11.75 -1.67
C PHE A 500 27.43 11.26 -2.31
N LYS A 501 28.22 10.41 -1.66
CA LYS A 501 29.56 10.00 -2.14
C LYS A 501 29.83 8.52 -1.98
N ALA A 502 29.06 7.80 -1.19
CA ALA A 502 29.32 6.42 -0.80
C ALA A 502 28.28 5.45 -1.33
N ASN A 503 28.63 4.16 -1.28
CA ASN A 503 27.71 3.04 -1.51
C ASN A 503 27.17 2.47 -0.18
N SER A 504 27.42 3.18 0.92
CA SER A 504 26.87 2.91 2.26
C SER A 504 26.27 4.21 2.74
N VAL A 505 24.95 4.35 2.63
CA VAL A 505 24.24 5.63 2.82
C VAL A 505 23.16 5.54 3.88
N LEU A 506 23.02 6.62 4.62
CA LEU A 506 21.98 6.87 5.60
C LEU A 506 21.48 8.31 5.40
N PRO A 507 20.19 8.51 5.08
CA PRO A 507 19.17 7.50 4.83
C PRO A 507 19.45 6.64 3.60
N GLY A 508 18.91 5.41 3.56
CA GLY A 508 19.00 4.52 2.40
C GLY A 508 17.92 4.79 1.36
N ALA A 509 17.70 3.84 0.41
CA ALA A 509 16.75 3.99 -0.69
C ALA A 509 15.28 4.09 -0.25
N ASN A 510 14.92 3.54 0.91
CA ASN A 510 13.58 3.80 1.50
C ASN A 510 13.47 5.24 2.04
N GLY A 511 14.58 5.95 2.08
CA GLY A 511 14.68 7.38 2.30
C GLY A 511 14.47 7.85 3.72
N GLY A 512 14.48 9.16 3.85
CA GLY A 512 14.11 9.88 5.07
C GLY A 512 12.60 9.86 5.25
N SER A 513 11.84 10.32 4.25
CA SER A 513 10.40 10.10 4.15
C SER A 513 10.13 9.44 2.80
N GLU A 514 9.33 8.41 2.83
CA GLU A 514 8.90 7.70 1.65
C GLU A 514 7.55 8.31 1.17
N TRP A 515 6.59 7.57 0.64
CA TRP A 515 5.30 8.11 0.20
C TRP A 515 4.45 8.77 1.31
N SER A 516 4.90 8.73 2.54
CA SER A 516 4.15 9.12 3.75
C SER A 516 3.61 10.56 3.67
N PRO A 517 2.29 10.78 3.51
CA PRO A 517 1.75 12.13 3.46
C PRO A 517 1.91 12.81 4.82
N PRO A 518 2.57 13.99 4.87
CA PRO A 518 2.69 14.76 6.08
C PRO A 518 1.36 15.45 6.42
N ALA A 519 1.20 15.89 7.67
CA ALA A 519 0.11 16.77 8.06
C ALA A 519 0.62 18.18 8.36
N TYR A 520 -0.12 19.20 7.98
CA TYR A 520 0.14 20.60 8.37
C TYR A 520 -0.98 21.10 9.28
N SER A 521 -0.63 21.71 10.41
CA SER A 521 -1.59 22.35 11.28
C SER A 521 -1.47 23.88 11.21
N PRO A 522 -2.53 24.60 10.79
CA PRO A 522 -2.53 26.05 10.79
C PRO A 522 -2.48 26.65 12.20
N GLN A 523 -2.92 25.89 13.23
CA GLN A 523 -2.88 26.35 14.62
C GLN A 523 -1.47 26.41 15.21
N THR A 524 -0.60 25.46 14.78
CA THR A 524 0.78 25.41 15.26
C THR A 524 1.78 25.92 14.25
N ARG A 525 1.36 26.06 12.99
CA ARG A 525 2.20 26.38 11.81
C ARG A 525 3.36 25.41 11.66
N ARG A 526 3.08 24.12 11.93
CA ARG A 526 4.03 23.03 11.82
C ARG A 526 3.56 21.98 10.84
N VAL A 527 4.54 21.38 10.17
CA VAL A 527 4.36 20.15 9.40
C VAL A 527 4.84 18.98 10.25
N TYR A 528 4.11 17.86 10.19
CA TYR A 528 4.38 16.63 10.95
C TYR A 528 4.76 15.52 9.96
N ILE A 529 5.98 15.02 10.06
CA ILE A 529 6.62 14.15 9.07
C ILE A 529 7.04 12.85 9.72
N LEU A 530 6.73 11.73 9.04
CA LEU A 530 7.26 10.40 9.39
C LEU A 530 8.61 10.21 8.73
N GLY A 531 9.56 9.65 9.48
CA GLY A 531 10.91 9.44 8.99
C GLY A 531 11.44 8.03 9.23
N MET A 532 12.41 7.64 8.42
CA MET A 532 13.09 6.35 8.47
C MET A 532 14.60 6.53 8.52
N ASP A 533 15.21 6.03 9.58
CA ASP A 533 16.67 5.86 9.70
C ASP A 533 17.01 4.42 9.32
N GLN A 534 17.36 4.18 8.06
CA GLN A 534 17.70 2.86 7.56
C GLN A 534 18.96 2.93 6.70
N LEU A 535 20.03 2.26 7.15
CA LEU A 535 21.28 2.18 6.40
C LEU A 535 21.10 1.26 5.18
N MET A 536 21.60 1.70 4.02
CA MET A 536 21.68 0.90 2.81
C MET A 536 23.11 0.73 2.34
N ASP A 537 23.51 -0.51 2.08
CA ASP A 537 24.75 -0.87 1.40
C ASP A 537 24.43 -1.44 0.02
N PHE A 538 25.09 -0.95 -1.04
CA PHE A 538 24.88 -1.46 -2.40
C PHE A 538 26.18 -1.49 -3.22
N LYS A 539 26.18 -2.33 -4.25
CA LYS A 539 27.25 -2.39 -5.25
C LYS A 539 26.66 -2.07 -6.61
N ARG A 540 27.16 -1.00 -7.24
CA ARG A 540 26.73 -0.59 -8.59
C ARG A 540 27.07 -1.68 -9.61
N GLN A 541 26.14 -1.91 -10.54
CA GLN A 541 26.29 -2.78 -11.69
C GLN A 541 25.96 -1.96 -12.93
N ASN A 542 26.97 -1.67 -13.73
CA ASN A 542 26.77 -0.95 -14.99
C ASN A 542 25.92 -1.77 -15.95
N GLY A 543 24.93 -1.15 -16.56
CA GLY A 543 24.08 -1.79 -17.57
C GLY A 543 23.07 -0.83 -18.18
N ALA A 544 22.82 -0.99 -19.48
CA ALA A 544 21.76 -0.21 -20.12
C ALA A 544 20.38 -0.69 -19.61
N PRO A 545 19.44 0.24 -19.36
CA PRO A 545 18.08 -0.11 -18.96
C PRO A 545 17.34 -0.82 -20.09
N HIS A 546 16.58 -1.86 -19.74
CA HIS A 546 15.71 -2.61 -20.64
C HIS A 546 14.26 -2.45 -20.21
N PRO A 547 13.38 -1.84 -21.04
CA PRO A 547 11.97 -1.70 -20.71
C PRO A 547 11.32 -3.04 -20.34
N GLY A 548 10.55 -3.04 -19.25
CA GLY A 548 9.87 -4.24 -18.75
C GLY A 548 10.71 -5.18 -17.88
N PHE A 549 11.96 -4.80 -17.56
CA PHE A 549 12.81 -5.49 -16.58
C PHE A 549 13.17 -4.51 -15.45
N ILE A 550 13.24 -5.01 -14.22
CA ILE A 550 13.72 -4.21 -13.09
C ILE A 550 15.19 -3.87 -13.34
N ASN A 551 15.52 -2.59 -13.27
CA ASN A 551 16.85 -2.08 -13.44
C ASN A 551 17.18 -0.99 -12.41
N THR A 552 17.57 -1.41 -11.22
CA THR A 552 18.04 -0.49 -10.18
C THR A 552 19.50 -0.04 -10.41
N GLY A 553 20.21 -0.66 -11.35
CA GLY A 553 21.64 -0.36 -11.58
C GLY A 553 22.56 -0.80 -10.43
N SER A 554 22.10 -1.70 -9.56
CA SER A 554 22.88 -2.20 -8.44
C SER A 554 22.42 -3.55 -7.92
N VAL A 555 23.27 -4.14 -7.09
CA VAL A 555 22.91 -5.24 -6.18
C VAL A 555 22.98 -4.70 -4.76
N PHE A 556 21.91 -4.85 -4.01
CA PHE A 556 21.91 -4.58 -2.57
C PHE A 556 22.79 -5.63 -1.89
N THR A 557 23.87 -5.17 -1.27
CA THR A 557 24.84 -6.07 -0.63
C THR A 557 24.52 -6.25 0.85
N ASN A 558 23.34 -5.86 1.25
CA ASN A 558 22.86 -5.74 2.61
C ASN A 558 23.38 -6.84 3.54
N LYS A 559 24.61 -6.63 4.00
CA LYS A 559 25.01 -7.12 5.31
C LYS A 559 24.41 -6.12 6.32
N GLN A 560 23.08 -5.94 6.23
CA GLN A 560 22.38 -5.07 7.17
C GLN A 560 22.69 -5.61 8.55
N LYS A 561 23.51 -4.87 9.24
CA LYS A 561 23.57 -4.99 10.68
C LYS A 561 22.22 -4.51 11.16
N PRO A 562 21.36 -5.36 11.75
CA PRO A 562 20.00 -5.00 12.16
C PRO A 562 19.95 -3.82 13.14
N LYS A 563 21.10 -3.28 13.53
CA LYS A 563 21.28 -2.25 14.55
C LYS A 563 21.11 -0.80 14.07
N ILE A 564 20.92 -0.53 12.76
CA ILE A 564 20.74 0.83 12.24
C ILE A 564 19.41 0.89 11.48
N GLN A 565 18.33 0.64 12.20
CA GLN A 565 16.97 0.88 11.75
C GLN A 565 16.19 1.51 12.89
N SER A 566 15.64 2.70 12.65
CA SER A 566 14.73 3.37 13.57
C SER A 566 13.79 4.26 12.77
N GLY A 567 12.81 4.84 13.44
CA GLY A 567 11.91 5.80 12.84
C GLY A 567 11.90 7.12 13.61
N SER A 568 11.32 8.11 13.00
CA SER A 568 11.06 9.38 13.65
C SER A 568 9.68 9.91 13.28
N PHE A 569 9.05 10.62 14.23
CA PHE A 569 7.91 11.46 13.97
C PHE A 569 8.27 12.88 14.39
N THR A 570 8.36 13.78 13.42
CA THR A 570 9.02 15.09 13.59
C THR A 570 8.06 16.22 13.28
N ALA A 571 7.96 17.20 14.18
CA ALA A 571 7.29 18.47 13.92
C ALA A 571 8.31 19.53 13.52
N ILE A 572 8.14 20.11 12.34
CA ILE A 572 8.99 21.16 11.80
C ILE A 572 8.17 22.46 11.73
N ASP A 573 8.71 23.52 12.28
CA ASP A 573 8.16 24.88 12.15
C ASP A 573 8.36 25.38 10.71
N THR A 574 7.29 25.72 10.02
CA THR A 574 7.33 26.06 8.59
C THR A 574 7.93 27.42 8.29
N ASP A 575 7.95 28.35 9.26
CA ASP A 575 8.55 29.66 9.07
C ASP A 575 10.06 29.63 9.27
N THR A 576 10.54 28.79 10.19
CA THR A 576 11.97 28.74 10.56
C THR A 576 12.70 27.52 9.98
N GLY A 577 12.01 26.45 9.62
CA GLY A 577 12.57 25.17 9.21
C GLY A 577 13.23 24.39 10.36
N LYS A 578 13.05 24.82 11.61
CA LYS A 578 13.62 24.16 12.78
C LYS A 578 12.71 23.04 13.27
N ILE A 579 13.33 22.00 13.84
CA ILE A 579 12.60 20.94 14.52
C ILE A 579 12.08 21.50 15.84
N ALA A 580 10.75 21.49 16.00
CA ALA A 580 10.07 21.92 17.23
C ALA A 580 10.07 20.78 18.27
N TRP A 581 9.88 19.55 17.83
CA TRP A 581 10.03 18.32 18.61
C TRP A 581 10.18 17.10 17.67
N GLN A 582 10.73 16.03 18.22
CA GLN A 582 10.87 14.77 17.50
C GLN A 582 10.65 13.59 18.46
N TYR A 583 9.77 12.67 18.08
CA TYR A 583 9.64 11.35 18.70
C TYR A 583 10.50 10.34 17.93
N LYS A 584 11.26 9.51 18.63
CA LYS A 584 12.04 8.40 18.06
C LYS A 584 11.29 7.09 18.24
N ALA A 585 10.97 6.44 17.12
CA ALA A 585 10.35 5.13 17.07
C ALA A 585 11.40 4.02 16.97
N PRO A 586 11.15 2.82 17.54
CA PRO A 586 12.12 1.72 17.52
C PRO A 586 12.30 1.09 16.12
N ALA A 587 11.39 1.36 15.19
CA ALA A 587 11.41 0.85 13.81
C ALA A 587 11.08 1.99 12.82
N PRO A 588 11.47 1.87 11.54
CA PRO A 588 11.14 2.83 10.49
C PRO A 588 9.65 3.19 10.48
N MET A 589 9.32 4.47 10.30
CA MET A 589 7.93 4.93 10.26
C MET A 589 7.50 5.19 8.82
N ILE A 590 6.48 4.49 8.36
CA ILE A 590 5.84 4.67 7.06
C ILE A 590 4.32 4.65 7.26
N GLY A 591 3.59 5.48 6.54
CA GLY A 591 2.15 5.67 6.71
C GLY A 591 1.80 7.11 6.44
N GLY A 592 0.90 7.72 7.21
CA GLY A 592 0.58 9.13 7.08
C GLY A 592 0.20 9.78 8.40
N ALA A 593 0.42 11.09 8.51
CA ALA A 593 0.02 11.87 9.67
C ALA A 593 -1.39 12.47 9.49
N LEU A 594 -2.08 12.69 10.61
CA LEU A 594 -3.34 13.43 10.71
C LEU A 594 -3.20 14.46 11.83
N ALA A 595 -3.49 15.73 11.55
CA ALA A 595 -3.59 16.78 12.59
C ALA A 595 -5.05 17.17 12.81
N THR A 596 -5.41 17.59 14.05
CA THR A 596 -6.78 17.99 14.39
C THR A 596 -6.84 19.30 15.16
N GLY A 597 -8.02 19.94 15.11
CA GLY A 597 -8.34 21.17 15.86
C GLY A 597 -8.27 21.01 17.37
N GLY A 598 -8.38 19.77 17.89
CA GLY A 598 -8.18 19.42 19.29
C GLY A 598 -6.72 19.43 19.76
N GLY A 599 -5.78 19.91 18.92
CA GLY A 599 -4.37 19.99 19.26
C GLY A 599 -3.65 18.63 19.24
N LEU A 600 -4.17 17.66 18.50
CA LEU A 600 -3.63 16.32 18.39
C LEU A 600 -3.02 16.06 17.03
N VAL A 601 -2.02 15.18 16.99
CA VAL A 601 -1.54 14.56 15.76
C VAL A 601 -1.56 13.04 15.93
N PHE A 602 -2.12 12.34 14.93
CA PHE A 602 -2.22 10.88 14.92
C PHE A 602 -1.28 10.28 13.89
N VAL A 603 -0.68 9.15 14.24
CA VAL A 603 0.23 8.42 13.37
C VAL A 603 0.23 6.94 13.72
N GLY A 604 0.46 6.08 12.72
CA GLY A 604 0.62 4.65 12.94
C GLY A 604 2.08 4.20 12.83
N GLU A 605 2.40 3.11 13.52
CA GLU A 605 3.69 2.45 13.51
C GLU A 605 3.59 1.05 12.89
N GLY A 606 4.69 0.56 12.33
CA GLY A 606 4.81 -0.82 11.83
C GLY A 606 4.59 -1.90 12.89
N SER A 607 4.75 -1.55 14.16
CA SER A 607 4.44 -2.40 15.33
C SER A 607 2.94 -2.69 15.52
N GLY A 608 2.07 -2.05 14.75
CA GLY A 608 0.62 -2.04 14.93
C GLY A 608 0.12 -0.98 15.91
N ALA A 609 1.00 -0.20 16.52
CA ALA A 609 0.59 0.92 17.37
C ALA A 609 -0.01 2.04 16.48
N PHE A 610 -1.15 2.57 16.90
CA PHE A 610 -1.77 3.78 16.39
C PHE A 610 -1.83 4.78 17.53
N ASP A 611 -1.10 5.86 17.39
CA ASP A 611 -0.77 6.78 18.46
C ASP A 611 -1.37 8.16 18.25
N ALA A 612 -1.74 8.83 19.35
CA ALA A 612 -2.05 10.24 19.38
C ALA A 612 -1.02 11.01 20.20
N PHE A 613 -0.49 12.08 19.64
CA PHE A 613 0.47 12.97 20.27
C PHE A 613 -0.12 14.36 20.46
N ASP A 614 0.31 15.07 21.49
CA ASP A 614 0.12 16.52 21.63
C ASP A 614 0.89 17.24 20.51
N ALA A 615 0.19 17.98 19.67
CA ALA A 615 0.75 18.64 18.47
C ALA A 615 1.84 19.69 18.82
N ARG A 616 1.78 20.29 20.01
CA ARG A 616 2.73 21.33 20.44
C ARG A 616 3.99 20.76 21.05
N THR A 617 3.84 19.68 21.84
CA THR A 617 4.94 19.16 22.69
C THR A 617 5.53 17.84 22.21
N GLY A 618 4.83 17.08 21.35
CA GLY A 618 5.23 15.74 20.93
C GLY A 618 5.05 14.67 22.01
N ARG A 619 4.34 14.98 23.12
CA ARG A 619 4.04 14.00 24.16
C ARG A 619 2.98 13.01 23.64
N LYS A 620 3.27 11.71 23.72
CA LYS A 620 2.31 10.64 23.39
C LYS A 620 1.23 10.61 24.47
N LEU A 621 -0.04 10.68 24.05
CA LEU A 621 -1.21 10.79 24.93
C LEU A 621 -2.07 9.55 24.93
N TRP A 622 -2.09 8.79 23.81
CA TRP A 622 -2.93 7.62 23.64
C TRP A 622 -2.32 6.66 22.63
N THR A 623 -2.61 5.37 22.77
CA THR A 623 -2.22 4.29 21.85
C THR A 623 -3.31 3.25 21.76
N HIS A 624 -3.62 2.83 20.52
CA HIS A 624 -4.33 1.58 20.23
C HIS A 624 -3.38 0.63 19.52
N ARG A 625 -3.56 -0.70 19.69
CA ARG A 625 -2.73 -1.71 19.02
C ARG A 625 -3.57 -2.57 18.10
N PHE A 626 -3.23 -2.55 16.83
CA PHE A 626 -3.71 -3.49 15.83
C PHE A 626 -2.80 -4.73 15.75
N VAL A 627 -3.31 -5.80 15.15
CA VAL A 627 -2.53 -7.01 14.87
C VAL A 627 -1.53 -6.77 13.73
N GLY A 628 -1.95 -6.05 12.69
CA GLY A 628 -1.08 -5.63 11.59
C GLY A 628 -0.54 -4.22 11.79
N GLY A 629 0.51 -3.86 11.04
CA GLY A 629 1.07 -2.51 11.08
C GLY A 629 0.04 -1.44 10.72
N ALA A 630 -0.01 -0.35 11.47
CA ALA A 630 -0.94 0.78 11.23
C ALA A 630 -0.34 1.76 10.20
N ASN A 631 0.01 1.25 9.01
CA ASN A 631 0.80 1.96 8.00
C ASN A 631 -0.05 2.67 6.94
N ALA A 632 -1.19 3.24 7.33
CA ALA A 632 -2.04 4.04 6.46
C ALA A 632 -2.32 5.41 7.06
N PRO A 633 -2.67 6.40 6.22
CA PRO A 633 -3.05 7.72 6.71
C PRO A 633 -4.43 7.71 7.37
N ALA A 634 -4.51 8.21 8.61
CA ALA A 634 -5.78 8.38 9.33
C ALA A 634 -6.57 9.58 8.82
N VAL A 635 -7.90 9.56 9.06
CA VAL A 635 -8.83 10.66 8.76
C VAL A 635 -9.70 10.98 9.98
N SER A 636 -10.16 12.24 10.07
CA SER A 636 -11.09 12.69 11.12
C SER A 636 -12.31 13.36 10.49
N TYR A 637 -13.49 12.95 10.92
CA TYR A 637 -14.78 13.39 10.38
C TYR A 637 -15.84 13.42 11.48
N GLN A 638 -17.03 13.96 11.18
CA GLN A 638 -18.13 14.02 12.11
C GLN A 638 -19.41 13.43 11.49
N VAL A 639 -20.15 12.63 12.25
CA VAL A 639 -21.47 12.13 11.89
C VAL A 639 -22.43 12.41 13.05
N ASN A 640 -23.53 13.08 12.77
CA ASN A 640 -24.56 13.43 13.77
C ASN A 640 -23.97 14.08 15.05
N GLY A 641 -23.05 15.03 14.88
CA GLY A 641 -22.44 15.74 16.00
C GLY A 641 -21.37 14.97 16.77
N THR A 642 -21.05 13.72 16.37
CA THR A 642 -20.00 12.90 16.98
C THR A 642 -18.77 12.88 16.09
N GLN A 643 -17.60 13.24 16.64
CA GLN A 643 -16.32 13.14 15.94
C GLN A 643 -15.79 11.70 15.96
N TYR A 644 -15.28 11.27 14.82
CA TYR A 644 -14.65 9.97 14.61
C TYR A 644 -13.22 10.12 14.06
N ILE A 645 -12.40 9.11 14.32
CA ILE A 645 -11.10 8.89 13.68
C ILE A 645 -11.16 7.53 12.99
N ALA A 646 -10.70 7.44 11.75
CA ALA A 646 -10.57 6.16 11.06
C ALA A 646 -9.18 5.97 10.46
N VAL A 647 -8.68 4.72 10.48
CA VAL A 647 -7.37 4.34 9.93
C VAL A 647 -7.39 2.91 9.44
N ALA A 648 -6.76 2.65 8.28
CA ALA A 648 -6.49 1.27 7.85
C ALA A 648 -5.21 0.74 8.51
N ALA A 649 -5.21 -0.52 8.89
CA ALA A 649 -4.09 -1.21 9.52
C ALA A 649 -3.89 -2.57 8.83
N GLY A 650 -2.95 -2.63 7.90
CA GLY A 650 -2.69 -3.83 7.09
C GLY A 650 -1.20 -4.04 6.80
N GLY A 651 -0.33 -3.34 7.52
CA GLY A 651 1.12 -3.46 7.36
C GLY A 651 1.66 -2.83 6.08
N ASN A 652 2.93 -3.04 5.86
CA ASN A 652 3.63 -2.51 4.69
C ASN A 652 4.55 -3.57 4.08
N PHE A 653 4.59 -3.61 2.74
CA PHE A 653 5.35 -4.58 1.97
C PHE A 653 6.87 -4.33 2.03
N GLN A 654 7.31 -3.09 1.81
CA GLN A 654 8.73 -2.73 1.73
C GLN A 654 9.49 -2.96 3.05
N LEU A 655 8.81 -2.72 4.19
CA LEU A 655 9.38 -2.87 5.52
C LEU A 655 9.04 -4.20 6.19
N ASP A 656 8.34 -5.07 5.47
CA ASP A 656 7.89 -6.39 5.92
C ASP A 656 7.10 -6.37 7.25
N TYR A 657 6.30 -5.33 7.45
CA TYR A 657 5.44 -5.23 8.63
C TYR A 657 4.24 -6.18 8.55
N ALA A 658 3.82 -6.69 9.69
CA ALA A 658 2.73 -7.65 9.81
C ALA A 658 1.47 -7.19 9.06
N ARG A 659 0.90 -8.08 8.24
CA ARG A 659 -0.27 -7.82 7.40
C ARG A 659 -1.56 -8.02 8.20
N SER A 660 -2.56 -7.23 7.86
CA SER A 660 -3.96 -7.47 8.21
C SER A 660 -4.88 -6.82 7.17
N ASP A 661 -6.18 -6.86 7.41
CA ASP A 661 -7.20 -6.36 6.47
C ASP A 661 -8.17 -5.38 7.14
N VAL A 662 -7.72 -4.72 8.22
CA VAL A 662 -8.60 -4.01 9.15
C VAL A 662 -8.67 -2.52 8.83
N ILE A 663 -9.89 -1.95 8.94
CA ILE A 663 -10.12 -0.52 9.10
C ILE A 663 -10.68 -0.30 10.50
N GLY A 664 -9.97 0.45 11.34
CA GLY A 664 -10.42 0.83 12.68
C GLY A 664 -11.18 2.14 12.64
N ILE A 665 -12.37 2.18 13.27
CA ILE A 665 -13.19 3.38 13.47
C ILE A 665 -13.26 3.64 14.96
N PHE A 666 -12.93 4.87 15.38
CA PHE A 666 -12.81 5.25 16.81
C PHE A 666 -13.67 6.46 17.14
N LYS A 667 -14.18 6.53 18.38
CA LYS A 667 -14.82 7.70 18.98
C LYS A 667 -14.53 7.79 20.48
N LEU A 668 -14.85 8.91 21.10
CA LEU A 668 -14.79 8.98 22.56
C LEU A 668 -15.81 8.02 23.19
N LYS A 669 -15.38 7.38 24.27
CA LYS A 669 -16.30 6.62 25.13
C LYS A 669 -17.32 7.63 25.72
N PRO A 670 -18.64 7.29 25.72
CA PRO A 670 -19.68 8.12 26.33
C PRO A 670 -19.42 8.43 27.80
#